data_54baa71ed09dcdc22096648378aadc91
#
_entry.id   54baa71ed09dcdc22096648378aadc91
#
_cell.length_a   1.000
_cell.length_b   1.000
_cell.length_c   1.000
_cell.angle_alpha   90.00
_cell.angle_beta   90.00
_cell.angle_gamma   90.00
#
_symmetry.space_group_name_H-M   'P 1'
#
loop_
_entity.id
_entity.type
_entity.pdbx_description
1 polymer ?
#
loop_
_entity_poly.entity_id
_entity_poly.type
_entity_poly.pdbx_seq_one_letter_code
_entity_poly.pdbx_strand_id
1 'polypeptide(L)'
;DWKDNSLYESDLDANTAVLIDRYKDSDDTAEWQNIVYFDIECEIAGALTPELIKNAPTKITSIAVYDNTTQKYYCLILDENKQIQTINEDSRAIISFQHEHDLLRAFLNLWEQLDPTIITGWNTEYFDVPFLYHRIENQLGTSEASRLSPLRKIKFGQYINDAPVSLAGLSHLDYMLLFKKYNAKQEPSYKLGDIGEKYVGLGKIEYEGNLDRLFSEDVNKYIEYNIRDVEIIIELEKKFKFIELTITICHLCHVPYEQIYLSTALNDGAILTYLKRQGIVSPNKPTTTRPALYAVKEEYAGGYLKDPVPGLYEWVIDLDFTSLYPSIIRSLNIGIETYVGRIMNDGKYDNNWTLDDLKLMDPEQLITIERLKDDKSTNHSQTTIGQIVKFIEGGDILVAASGALFRTDKSSVVCEVLTDWFNKRVEYKNKMKKAYKAGDAVKGEFYNRRQHAMKIKLNDVYGCYAINGWRYTDGHKIISKAITLTGQRLLQESIKNMNVYLNKYLNVTDKDFIVTSDTDSLFIQVKDILISKGIDLTDKAACIEATLEIATELQKVANKFINTFAKSAFNIKNERTHYLELKQEVVIERGYFAGKRRYAMYIVNKEGVTVDEMVMMGLDLMKSNMTPMYRKFGEELLQQIMFGTDKKEIDKRILDFKKYVKDLPITDIAKPTGVKQIQAYIERKPGTGEIFSQLRLKCPINTKAAVWYNDLLRFKKLDKKYPCFTEGDKMKYIQLKDNPYRIDVIGLTGNDPEFINLFIDKYADREQGFESSLMNKLVGIYDDLKWEFPSLHEKAGKFFKFD
;
A
#
# COMPACT_ATOMS: atom_id res chain seq x y z
N ASP A 1 -23.87 27.23 -15.74
CA ASP A 1 -22.92 27.44 -14.64
C ASP A 1 -22.98 26.23 -13.69
N TRP A 2 -21.94 25.41 -13.63
CA TRP A 2 -21.90 24.20 -12.78
C TRP A 2 -22.09 24.45 -11.26
N LYS A 3 -22.12 25.71 -10.85
CA LYS A 3 -22.41 26.16 -9.47
C LYS A 3 -23.90 26.40 -9.22
N ASP A 4 -24.74 26.28 -10.24
CA ASP A 4 -26.17 26.44 -10.07
C ASP A 4 -26.74 25.21 -9.34
N ASN A 5 -27.33 25.42 -8.16
CA ASN A 5 -27.91 24.36 -7.34
C ASN A 5 -29.16 23.70 -7.98
N SER A 6 -29.67 24.27 -9.05
CA SER A 6 -30.76 23.68 -9.84
C SER A 6 -30.26 22.64 -10.86
N LEU A 7 -28.94 22.55 -11.09
CA LEU A 7 -28.34 21.59 -11.98
C LEU A 7 -27.91 20.32 -11.24
N TYR A 8 -28.14 19.18 -11.84
CA TYR A 8 -27.77 17.86 -11.36
C TYR A 8 -26.81 17.21 -12.36
N GLU A 9 -25.82 16.45 -11.85
CA GLU A 9 -24.82 15.74 -12.65
C GLU A 9 -24.07 16.63 -13.68
N SER A 10 -24.10 17.96 -13.51
CA SER A 10 -23.45 18.91 -14.42
C SER A 10 -21.93 18.99 -14.23
N ASP A 11 -21.41 18.38 -13.16
CA ASP A 11 -20.00 18.29 -12.80
C ASP A 11 -19.35 16.97 -13.31
N LEU A 12 -20.10 16.15 -14.06
CA LEU A 12 -19.58 14.91 -14.59
C LEU A 12 -18.60 15.17 -15.73
N ASP A 13 -17.47 14.47 -15.69
CA ASP A 13 -16.59 14.38 -16.84
C ASP A 13 -17.33 13.77 -18.04
N ALA A 14 -17.16 14.35 -19.22
CA ALA A 14 -17.86 13.93 -20.43
C ALA A 14 -17.62 12.45 -20.78
N ASN A 15 -16.40 11.95 -20.58
CA ASN A 15 -16.09 10.55 -20.84
C ASN A 15 -16.87 9.61 -19.89
N THR A 16 -16.89 9.92 -18.61
CA THR A 16 -17.66 9.18 -17.62
C THR A 16 -19.17 9.21 -17.91
N ALA A 17 -19.70 10.38 -18.26
CA ALA A 17 -21.10 10.52 -18.63
C ALA A 17 -21.46 9.64 -19.85
N VAL A 18 -20.63 9.65 -20.90
CA VAL A 18 -20.81 8.82 -22.10
C VAL A 18 -20.71 7.32 -21.77
N LEU A 19 -19.72 6.93 -20.96
CA LEU A 19 -19.57 5.52 -20.56
C LEU A 19 -20.79 5.03 -19.80
N ILE A 20 -21.33 5.81 -18.86
CA ILE A 20 -22.54 5.47 -18.12
C ILE A 20 -23.75 5.38 -19.08
N ASP A 21 -23.98 6.39 -19.91
CA ASP A 21 -25.15 6.43 -20.79
C ASP A 21 -25.15 5.29 -21.81
N ARG A 22 -24.00 4.93 -22.35
CA ARG A 22 -23.88 3.91 -23.42
C ARG A 22 -23.82 2.49 -22.85
N TYR A 23 -23.18 2.29 -21.71
CA TYR A 23 -22.79 0.96 -21.24
C TYR A 23 -23.37 0.60 -19.86
N LYS A 24 -24.26 1.41 -19.26
CA LYS A 24 -24.85 1.15 -17.94
C LYS A 24 -25.47 -0.25 -17.78
N ASP A 25 -25.98 -0.83 -18.87
CA ASP A 25 -26.65 -2.13 -18.87
C ASP A 25 -25.71 -3.30 -19.25
N SER A 26 -24.42 -3.02 -19.50
CA SER A 26 -23.40 -4.02 -19.80
C SER A 26 -22.41 -4.18 -18.65
N ASP A 27 -22.16 -5.43 -18.27
CA ASP A 27 -21.07 -5.82 -17.36
C ASP A 27 -19.90 -6.48 -18.14
N ASP A 28 -19.91 -6.41 -19.48
CA ASP A 28 -18.85 -6.95 -20.33
C ASP A 28 -17.56 -6.13 -20.19
N THR A 29 -16.45 -6.81 -20.32
CA THR A 29 -15.12 -6.17 -20.41
C THR A 29 -14.66 -6.20 -21.86
N ALA A 30 -13.83 -5.25 -22.25
CA ALA A 30 -13.18 -5.28 -23.56
C ALA A 30 -12.40 -6.60 -23.72
N GLU A 31 -12.61 -7.28 -24.83
CA GLU A 31 -11.90 -8.52 -25.15
C GLU A 31 -10.48 -8.23 -25.64
N TRP A 32 -10.27 -7.05 -26.19
CA TRP A 32 -9.01 -6.66 -26.77
C TRP A 32 -8.65 -5.19 -26.44
N GLN A 33 -7.37 -4.97 -26.14
CA GLN A 33 -6.78 -3.65 -25.96
C GLN A 33 -5.40 -3.64 -26.61
N ASN A 34 -5.09 -2.58 -27.36
CA ASN A 34 -3.74 -2.37 -27.87
C ASN A 34 -2.88 -1.74 -26.77
N ILE A 35 -2.06 -2.55 -26.14
CA ILE A 35 -1.19 -2.13 -25.03
C ILE A 35 0.24 -2.01 -25.54
N VAL A 36 0.79 -0.82 -25.40
CA VAL A 36 2.19 -0.56 -25.74
C VAL A 36 2.99 -0.37 -24.44
N TYR A 37 3.98 -1.24 -24.26
CA TYR A 37 4.97 -1.15 -23.18
C TYR A 37 6.18 -0.41 -23.72
N PHE A 38 6.71 0.56 -23.00
CA PHE A 38 7.88 1.30 -23.49
C PHE A 38 8.75 1.80 -22.35
N ASP A 39 10.01 2.07 -22.67
CA ASP A 39 11.04 2.61 -21.80
C ASP A 39 12.01 3.44 -22.61
N ILE A 40 12.51 4.56 -22.08
CA ILE A 40 13.50 5.41 -22.76
C ILE A 40 14.79 5.48 -21.95
N GLU A 41 15.89 5.58 -22.70
CA GLU A 41 17.20 5.88 -22.12
C GLU A 41 17.73 7.20 -22.68
N CYS A 42 18.35 7.99 -21.83
CA CYS A 42 18.93 9.29 -22.22
C CYS A 42 20.32 9.47 -21.62
N GLU A 43 21.12 10.37 -22.22
CA GLU A 43 22.41 10.79 -21.64
C GLU A 43 22.24 11.34 -20.23
N ILE A 44 23.17 11.05 -19.32
CA ILE A 44 23.10 11.46 -17.93
C ILE A 44 23.61 12.90 -17.75
N ALA A 45 22.71 13.83 -17.41
CA ALA A 45 23.06 15.24 -17.12
C ALA A 45 23.10 15.54 -15.60
N GLY A 46 23.04 14.52 -14.75
CA GLY A 46 22.95 14.65 -13.31
C GLY A 46 21.68 14.02 -12.74
N ALA A 47 21.18 14.55 -11.60
CA ALA A 47 19.98 14.02 -10.98
C ALA A 47 18.71 14.33 -11.79
N LEU A 48 17.83 13.37 -11.86
CA LEU A 48 16.51 13.51 -12.48
C LEU A 48 15.59 14.38 -11.60
N THR A 49 15.69 15.69 -11.75
CA THR A 49 14.78 16.65 -11.09
C THR A 49 13.59 16.97 -12.00
N PRO A 50 12.42 17.39 -11.45
CA PRO A 50 11.30 17.84 -12.26
C PRO A 50 11.67 18.94 -13.27
N GLU A 51 12.62 19.82 -12.90
CA GLU A 51 13.13 20.88 -13.78
C GLU A 51 13.97 20.31 -14.93
N LEU A 52 14.83 19.33 -14.66
CA LEU A 52 15.61 18.65 -15.71
C LEU A 52 14.69 17.90 -16.67
N ILE A 53 13.68 17.19 -16.15
CA ILE A 53 12.69 16.49 -16.98
C ILE A 53 11.94 17.46 -17.87
N LYS A 54 11.49 18.59 -17.32
CA LYS A 54 10.78 19.64 -18.08
C LYS A 54 11.68 20.30 -19.15
N ASN A 55 12.93 20.51 -18.84
CA ASN A 55 13.87 21.13 -19.79
C ASN A 55 14.41 20.14 -20.83
N ALA A 56 14.38 18.81 -20.52
CA ALA A 56 14.87 17.71 -21.35
C ALA A 56 16.15 18.07 -22.15
N PRO A 57 17.27 18.43 -21.47
CA PRO A 57 18.45 19.03 -22.13
C PRO A 57 19.30 18.00 -22.87
N THR A 58 19.23 16.72 -22.49
CA THR A 58 20.10 15.65 -23.00
C THR A 58 19.42 14.82 -24.07
N LYS A 59 20.24 14.15 -24.91
CA LYS A 59 19.73 13.31 -26.00
C LYS A 59 19.05 12.06 -25.45
N ILE A 60 17.97 11.66 -26.12
CA ILE A 60 17.44 10.31 -26.03
C ILE A 60 18.33 9.41 -26.87
N THR A 61 18.91 8.42 -26.22
CA THR A 61 19.87 7.50 -26.83
C THR A 61 19.21 6.20 -27.29
N SER A 62 18.13 5.75 -26.60
CA SER A 62 17.37 4.56 -26.96
C SER A 62 15.91 4.68 -26.54
N ILE A 63 15.03 4.08 -27.36
CA ILE A 63 13.62 3.89 -27.04
C ILE A 63 13.28 2.42 -27.31
N ALA A 64 12.95 1.67 -26.25
CA ALA A 64 12.46 0.31 -26.38
C ALA A 64 10.92 0.30 -26.30
N VAL A 65 10.28 -0.44 -27.18
CA VAL A 65 8.82 -0.56 -27.29
C VAL A 65 8.46 -2.02 -27.49
N TYR A 66 7.42 -2.48 -26.83
CA TYR A 66 6.79 -3.76 -27.11
C TYR A 66 5.31 -3.56 -27.40
N ASP A 67 4.87 -4.12 -28.51
CA ASP A 67 3.47 -4.16 -28.93
C ASP A 67 2.84 -5.50 -28.57
N ASN A 68 1.83 -5.49 -27.72
CA ASN A 68 1.14 -6.70 -27.31
C ASN A 68 0.31 -7.35 -28.42
N THR A 69 -0.04 -6.59 -29.46
CA THR A 69 -0.87 -7.07 -30.58
C THR A 69 -0.06 -7.95 -31.52
N THR A 70 1.10 -7.48 -31.93
CA THR A 70 2.01 -8.23 -32.79
C THR A 70 3.03 -9.07 -32.01
N GLN A 71 3.12 -8.89 -30.69
CA GLN A 71 4.12 -9.50 -29.81
C GLN A 71 5.56 -9.19 -30.26
N LYS A 72 5.79 -7.99 -30.78
CA LYS A 72 7.06 -7.56 -31.34
C LYS A 72 7.72 -6.48 -30.48
N TYR A 73 9.03 -6.67 -30.27
CA TYR A 73 9.90 -5.66 -29.68
C TYR A 73 10.47 -4.75 -30.77
N TYR A 74 10.52 -3.47 -30.50
CA TYR A 74 11.20 -2.46 -31.28
C TYR A 74 12.22 -1.76 -30.36
N CYS A 75 13.43 -1.56 -30.83
CA CYS A 75 14.43 -0.72 -30.18
C CYS A 75 14.96 0.29 -31.22
N LEU A 76 14.67 1.55 -30.99
CA LEU A 76 15.22 2.65 -31.77
C LEU A 76 16.43 3.16 -31.02
N ILE A 77 17.61 3.10 -31.64
CA ILE A 77 18.90 3.40 -31.02
C ILE A 77 19.66 4.50 -31.77
N LEU A 78 20.19 5.46 -31.03
CA LEU A 78 21.10 6.47 -31.56
C LEU A 78 22.47 5.84 -31.79
N ASP A 79 22.97 5.86 -33.02
CA ASP A 79 24.24 5.28 -33.44
C ASP A 79 24.99 6.25 -34.34
N GLU A 80 25.57 7.28 -33.75
CA GLU A 80 26.32 8.35 -34.45
C GLU A 80 27.52 7.77 -35.22
N ASN A 81 28.06 6.61 -34.81
CA ASN A 81 29.25 5.99 -35.37
C ASN A 81 28.96 4.87 -36.39
N LYS A 82 27.72 4.57 -36.72
CA LYS A 82 27.30 3.50 -37.65
C LYS A 82 27.82 2.11 -37.26
N GLN A 83 27.78 1.78 -35.98
CA GLN A 83 28.27 0.50 -35.45
C GLN A 83 27.22 -0.60 -35.47
N ILE A 84 25.92 -0.24 -35.57
CA ILE A 84 24.80 -1.15 -35.44
C ILE A 84 24.19 -1.43 -36.80
N GLN A 85 24.03 -2.72 -37.08
CA GLN A 85 23.26 -3.17 -38.22
C GLN A 85 21.77 -3.20 -37.84
N THR A 86 20.93 -2.56 -38.65
CA THR A 86 19.47 -2.64 -38.48
C THR A 86 19.00 -4.08 -38.65
N ILE A 87 18.20 -4.56 -37.70
CA ILE A 87 17.60 -5.91 -37.67
C ILE A 87 16.09 -5.73 -37.75
N ASN A 88 15.42 -6.51 -38.58
CA ASN A 88 13.95 -6.53 -38.60
C ASN A 88 13.46 -7.96 -38.80
N GLU A 89 13.21 -8.63 -37.67
CA GLU A 89 12.68 -9.98 -37.58
C GLU A 89 11.22 -9.95 -37.12
N ASP A 90 10.52 -11.09 -37.16
CA ASP A 90 9.12 -11.19 -36.78
C ASP A 90 8.87 -10.75 -35.32
N SER A 91 9.75 -11.16 -34.40
CA SER A 91 9.62 -10.85 -32.97
C SER A 91 10.38 -9.62 -32.51
N ARG A 92 11.32 -9.09 -33.32
CA ARG A 92 12.23 -8.03 -32.89
C ARG A 92 12.71 -7.16 -34.05
N ALA A 93 12.69 -5.85 -33.85
CA ALA A 93 13.30 -4.88 -34.76
C ALA A 93 14.25 -3.97 -33.95
N ILE A 94 15.51 -3.86 -34.43
CA ILE A 94 16.50 -2.89 -33.94
C ILE A 94 16.76 -1.93 -35.09
N ILE A 95 16.49 -0.65 -34.88
CA ILE A 95 16.58 0.38 -35.94
C ILE A 95 17.54 1.46 -35.43
N SER A 96 18.69 1.59 -36.15
CA SER A 96 19.72 2.55 -35.78
C SER A 96 19.57 3.88 -36.56
N PHE A 97 19.90 4.98 -35.88
CA PHE A 97 19.83 6.33 -36.41
C PHE A 97 21.11 7.09 -36.08
N GLN A 98 21.63 7.86 -37.06
CA GLN A 98 22.81 8.71 -36.84
C GLN A 98 22.48 10.00 -36.10
N HIS A 99 21.26 10.48 -36.23
CA HIS A 99 20.83 11.73 -35.63
C HIS A 99 19.57 11.52 -34.78
N GLU A 100 19.54 12.15 -33.64
CA GLU A 100 18.39 12.05 -32.73
C GLU A 100 17.08 12.53 -33.36
N HIS A 101 17.11 13.55 -34.20
CA HIS A 101 15.92 14.03 -34.94
C HIS A 101 15.26 12.91 -35.76
N ASP A 102 16.07 12.08 -36.39
CA ASP A 102 15.57 10.98 -37.21
C ASP A 102 15.02 9.85 -36.36
N LEU A 103 15.67 9.56 -35.24
CA LEU A 103 15.18 8.63 -34.22
C LEU A 103 13.81 9.07 -33.69
N LEU A 104 13.67 10.33 -33.26
CA LEU A 104 12.43 10.87 -32.70
C LEU A 104 11.28 10.87 -33.75
N ARG A 105 11.55 11.22 -35.01
CA ARG A 105 10.56 11.14 -36.09
C ARG A 105 10.16 9.71 -36.41
N ALA A 106 11.10 8.79 -36.45
CA ALA A 106 10.82 7.37 -36.65
C ALA A 106 9.98 6.81 -35.50
N PHE A 107 10.29 7.20 -34.25
CA PHE A 107 9.48 6.84 -33.09
C PHE A 107 8.04 7.37 -33.24
N LEU A 108 7.84 8.62 -33.57
CA LEU A 108 6.50 9.18 -33.77
C LEU A 108 5.72 8.47 -34.88
N ASN A 109 6.38 8.09 -35.98
CA ASN A 109 5.75 7.32 -37.04
C ASN A 109 5.38 5.89 -36.57
N LEU A 110 6.27 5.23 -35.84
CA LEU A 110 5.97 3.93 -35.22
C LEU A 110 4.82 4.04 -34.23
N TRP A 111 4.81 5.07 -33.38
CA TRP A 111 3.78 5.32 -32.37
C TRP A 111 2.39 5.48 -33.00
N GLU A 112 2.28 6.27 -34.04
CA GLU A 112 1.04 6.43 -34.83
C GLU A 112 0.62 5.13 -35.51
N GLN A 113 1.58 4.35 -36.03
CA GLN A 113 1.31 3.04 -36.65
C GLN A 113 0.81 2.01 -35.64
N LEU A 114 1.37 2.01 -34.42
CA LEU A 114 0.96 1.11 -33.36
C LEU A 114 -0.43 1.45 -32.82
N ASP A 115 -0.83 2.70 -32.87
CA ASP A 115 -2.15 3.22 -32.44
C ASP A 115 -2.56 2.68 -31.06
N PRO A 116 -1.78 2.93 -29.98
CA PRO A 116 -2.04 2.37 -28.67
C PRO A 116 -3.33 2.89 -28.07
N THR A 117 -4.09 2.01 -27.40
CA THR A 117 -5.21 2.40 -26.55
C THR A 117 -4.76 2.56 -25.10
N ILE A 118 -3.80 1.76 -24.68
CA ILE A 118 -3.17 1.82 -23.35
C ILE A 118 -1.65 1.89 -23.54
N ILE A 119 -1.01 2.77 -22.79
CA ILE A 119 0.44 2.84 -22.68
C ILE A 119 0.87 2.53 -21.26
N THR A 120 1.99 1.85 -21.11
CA THR A 120 2.52 1.44 -19.80
C THR A 120 4.04 1.34 -19.82
N GLY A 121 4.63 1.39 -18.65
CA GLY A 121 6.05 1.25 -18.37
C GLY A 121 6.29 1.43 -16.87
N TRP A 122 7.54 1.55 -16.46
CA TRP A 122 7.89 1.68 -15.05
C TRP A 122 8.26 3.10 -14.68
N ASN A 123 7.41 3.81 -13.94
CA ASN A 123 7.56 5.22 -13.58
C ASN A 123 7.42 6.18 -14.80
N THR A 124 6.80 5.72 -15.85
CA THR A 124 6.66 6.46 -17.11
C THR A 124 5.81 7.73 -16.97
N GLU A 125 4.91 7.79 -15.97
CA GLU A 125 4.09 8.97 -15.71
C GLU A 125 4.94 10.17 -15.27
N TYR A 126 6.01 9.92 -14.51
CA TYR A 126 6.82 11.00 -13.96
C TYR A 126 8.17 11.18 -14.65
N PHE A 127 8.58 10.27 -15.52
CA PHE A 127 9.85 10.38 -16.23
C PHE A 127 9.70 10.26 -17.75
N ASP A 128 9.41 9.05 -18.26
CA ASP A 128 9.53 8.76 -19.70
C ASP A 128 8.61 9.64 -20.56
N VAL A 129 7.31 9.71 -20.25
CA VAL A 129 6.35 10.49 -21.03
C VAL A 129 6.65 11.99 -20.97
N PRO A 130 6.88 12.62 -19.79
CA PRO A 130 7.23 14.02 -19.73
C PRO A 130 8.55 14.36 -20.41
N PHE A 131 9.60 13.54 -20.21
CA PHE A 131 10.91 13.79 -20.82
C PHE A 131 10.84 13.65 -22.35
N LEU A 132 10.20 12.58 -22.83
CA LEU A 132 10.01 12.33 -24.27
C LEU A 132 9.22 13.46 -24.93
N TYR A 133 8.11 13.89 -24.32
CA TYR A 133 7.33 15.02 -24.83
C TYR A 133 8.18 16.29 -24.97
N HIS A 134 8.84 16.70 -23.89
CA HIS A 134 9.63 17.92 -23.88
C HIS A 134 10.87 17.81 -24.78
N ARG A 135 11.47 16.63 -24.90
CA ARG A 135 12.59 16.43 -25.82
C ARG A 135 12.16 16.55 -27.28
N ILE A 136 11.03 15.93 -27.64
CA ILE A 136 10.47 16.09 -29.00
C ILE A 136 10.09 17.56 -29.26
N GLU A 137 9.45 18.22 -28.31
CA GLU A 137 9.11 19.63 -28.40
C GLU A 137 10.35 20.50 -28.67
N ASN A 138 11.43 20.28 -27.91
CA ASN A 138 12.69 21.01 -28.03
C ASN A 138 13.39 20.75 -29.39
N GLN A 139 13.32 19.54 -29.90
CA GLN A 139 14.07 19.15 -31.08
C GLN A 139 13.26 19.32 -32.40
N LEU A 140 11.97 19.03 -32.37
CA LEU A 140 11.12 18.97 -33.56
C LEU A 140 9.96 19.98 -33.54
N GLY A 141 9.72 20.61 -32.36
CA GLY A 141 8.64 21.59 -32.18
C GLY A 141 7.35 20.99 -31.61
N THR A 142 6.50 21.87 -31.09
CA THR A 142 5.24 21.49 -30.40
C THR A 142 4.28 20.71 -31.30
N SER A 143 4.23 21.00 -32.59
CA SER A 143 3.39 20.27 -33.57
C SER A 143 3.75 18.79 -33.65
N GLU A 144 5.04 18.48 -33.72
CA GLU A 144 5.51 17.09 -33.73
C GLU A 144 5.30 16.42 -32.35
N ALA A 145 5.59 17.12 -31.26
CA ALA A 145 5.36 16.57 -29.89
C ALA A 145 3.88 16.24 -29.66
N SER A 146 2.95 17.00 -30.26
CA SER A 146 1.52 16.72 -30.13
C SER A 146 1.10 15.37 -30.75
N ARG A 147 1.93 14.79 -31.65
CA ARG A 147 1.68 13.49 -32.30
C ARG A 147 1.69 12.32 -31.30
N LEU A 148 2.24 12.49 -30.12
CA LEU A 148 2.12 11.51 -29.03
C LEU A 148 0.67 11.26 -28.60
N SER A 149 -0.22 12.24 -28.81
CA SER A 149 -1.65 12.12 -28.55
C SER A 149 -2.41 11.86 -29.86
N PRO A 150 -3.26 10.82 -29.98
CA PRO A 150 -4.10 10.61 -31.16
C PRO A 150 -5.06 11.76 -31.42
N LEU A 151 -5.40 12.55 -30.40
CA LEU A 151 -6.21 13.77 -30.51
C LEU A 151 -5.39 15.04 -30.71
N ARG A 152 -4.07 14.94 -30.83
CA ARG A 152 -3.13 16.08 -30.90
C ARG A 152 -3.30 17.05 -29.74
N LYS A 153 -3.74 16.57 -28.59
CA LYS A 153 -4.03 17.39 -27.40
C LYS A 153 -3.24 16.88 -26.20
N ILE A 154 -2.38 17.75 -25.69
CA ILE A 154 -1.57 17.50 -24.52
C ILE A 154 -2.15 18.30 -23.34
N LYS A 155 -2.24 17.67 -22.16
CA LYS A 155 -2.64 18.32 -20.91
C LYS A 155 -1.45 18.33 -19.97
N PHE A 156 -1.26 19.44 -19.26
CA PHE A 156 -0.21 19.60 -18.25
C PHE A 156 -0.83 19.63 -16.86
N GLY A 157 -0.19 18.93 -15.93
CA GLY A 157 -0.59 18.91 -14.55
C GLY A 157 -0.57 20.31 -13.93
N GLN A 158 -1.62 20.63 -13.16
CA GLN A 158 -1.75 21.93 -12.48
C GLN A 158 -1.44 21.81 -10.98
N TYR A 159 -1.52 20.62 -10.44
CA TYR A 159 -1.31 20.34 -9.01
C TYR A 159 -0.16 19.34 -8.83
N ILE A 160 0.38 19.33 -7.62
CA ILE A 160 1.56 18.52 -7.26
C ILE A 160 1.39 16.99 -7.48
N ASN A 161 0.15 16.53 -7.46
CA ASN A 161 -0.19 15.10 -7.64
C ASN A 161 -0.73 14.77 -9.03
N ASP A 162 -0.79 15.74 -9.92
CA ASP A 162 -1.20 15.51 -11.30
C ASP A 162 -0.05 14.91 -12.09
N ALA A 163 -0.36 14.07 -13.09
CA ALA A 163 0.61 13.65 -14.09
C ALA A 163 1.20 14.89 -14.78
N PRO A 164 2.53 15.07 -14.84
CA PRO A 164 3.13 16.25 -15.45
C PRO A 164 2.71 16.49 -16.89
N VAL A 165 2.56 15.42 -17.66
CA VAL A 165 2.11 15.43 -19.06
C VAL A 165 1.10 14.30 -19.25
N SER A 166 -0.07 14.61 -19.81
CA SER A 166 -1.10 13.63 -20.16
C SER A 166 -1.45 13.73 -21.63
N LEU A 167 -1.52 12.59 -22.29
CA LEU A 167 -1.77 12.43 -23.72
C LEU A 167 -3.27 12.16 -23.94
N ALA A 168 -4.03 13.13 -24.40
CA ALA A 168 -5.47 12.94 -24.60
C ALA A 168 -5.76 11.85 -25.65
N GLY A 169 -6.73 10.98 -25.38
CA GLY A 169 -7.10 9.86 -26.25
C GLY A 169 -6.33 8.58 -26.00
N LEU A 170 -5.37 8.57 -25.08
CA LEU A 170 -4.66 7.39 -24.58
C LEU A 170 -4.93 7.20 -23.10
N SER A 171 -5.01 5.96 -22.64
CA SER A 171 -5.01 5.64 -21.23
C SER A 171 -3.59 5.29 -20.78
N HIS A 172 -3.00 6.14 -19.95
CA HIS A 172 -1.68 5.91 -19.37
C HIS A 172 -1.81 5.16 -18.06
N LEU A 173 -1.35 3.91 -18.02
CA LEU A 173 -1.33 3.05 -16.86
C LEU A 173 0.11 2.75 -16.46
N ASP A 174 0.71 3.61 -15.66
CA ASP A 174 2.05 3.39 -15.11
C ASP A 174 2.10 2.11 -14.26
N TYR A 175 2.92 1.14 -14.67
CA TYR A 175 2.94 -0.17 -14.02
C TYR A 175 3.48 -0.13 -12.59
N MET A 176 4.41 0.78 -12.28
CA MET A 176 4.88 0.97 -10.89
C MET A 176 3.74 1.46 -9.99
N LEU A 177 2.90 2.36 -10.48
CA LEU A 177 1.74 2.85 -9.71
C LEU A 177 0.69 1.76 -9.55
N LEU A 178 0.41 0.96 -10.58
CA LEU A 178 -0.47 -0.21 -10.48
C LEU A 178 0.08 -1.23 -9.48
N PHE A 179 1.39 -1.51 -9.55
CA PHE A 179 2.04 -2.41 -8.61
C PHE A 179 1.91 -1.92 -7.15
N LYS A 180 2.14 -0.64 -6.89
CA LYS A 180 1.96 -0.04 -5.56
C LYS A 180 0.51 -0.08 -5.08
N LYS A 181 -0.46 0.08 -5.99
CA LYS A 181 -1.89 0.05 -5.67
C LYS A 181 -2.39 -1.33 -5.28
N TYR A 182 -1.97 -2.35 -6.01
CA TYR A 182 -2.53 -3.71 -5.87
C TYR A 182 -1.67 -4.67 -5.04
N ASN A 183 -0.37 -4.41 -4.92
CA ASN A 183 0.48 -5.20 -4.05
C ASN A 183 0.26 -4.81 -2.59
N ALA A 184 -0.39 -5.68 -1.83
CA ALA A 184 -0.68 -5.44 -0.41
C ALA A 184 0.59 -5.39 0.47
N LYS A 185 1.71 -5.93 -0.02
CA LYS A 185 2.99 -5.95 0.71
C LYS A 185 3.78 -4.69 0.41
N GLN A 186 4.21 -3.99 1.45
CA GLN A 186 5.15 -2.88 1.28
C GLN A 186 6.52 -3.43 0.89
N GLU A 187 7.07 -2.94 -0.22
CA GLU A 187 8.38 -3.36 -0.70
C GLU A 187 9.51 -2.50 -0.15
N PRO A 188 10.67 -3.10 0.13
CA PRO A 188 11.87 -2.34 0.55
C PRO A 188 12.37 -1.41 -0.54
N SER A 189 12.19 -1.79 -1.79
CA SER A 189 12.56 -1.03 -2.98
C SER A 189 11.50 -1.20 -4.05
N TYR A 190 11.22 -0.14 -4.80
CA TYR A 190 10.36 -0.16 -5.99
C TYR A 190 11.18 0.07 -7.27
N LYS A 191 12.48 -0.20 -7.26
CA LYS A 191 13.27 -0.25 -8.49
C LYS A 191 12.85 -1.43 -9.33
N LEU A 192 12.75 -1.25 -10.62
CA LEU A 192 12.29 -2.29 -11.55
C LEU A 192 13.10 -3.58 -11.41
N GLY A 193 14.43 -3.49 -11.36
CA GLY A 193 15.31 -4.66 -11.19
C GLY A 193 15.04 -5.43 -9.90
N ASP A 194 14.85 -4.74 -8.77
CA ASP A 194 14.59 -5.38 -7.47
C ASP A 194 13.24 -6.10 -7.45
N ILE A 195 12.22 -5.48 -8.06
CA ILE A 195 10.87 -6.06 -8.18
C ILE A 195 10.88 -7.23 -9.17
N GLY A 196 11.53 -7.07 -10.31
CA GLY A 196 11.66 -8.12 -11.32
C GLY A 196 12.35 -9.35 -10.77
N GLU A 197 13.53 -9.19 -10.17
CA GLU A 197 14.26 -10.29 -9.54
C GLU A 197 13.43 -11.03 -8.49
N LYS A 198 12.81 -10.27 -7.59
CA LYS A 198 12.02 -10.85 -6.49
C LYS A 198 10.80 -11.62 -6.96
N TYR A 199 10.08 -11.11 -7.95
CA TYR A 199 8.77 -11.65 -8.30
C TYR A 199 8.75 -12.53 -9.52
N VAL A 200 9.63 -12.29 -10.49
CA VAL A 200 9.68 -13.05 -11.75
C VAL A 200 11.05 -13.67 -12.03
N GLY A 201 12.02 -13.49 -11.12
CA GLY A 201 13.37 -14.04 -11.30
C GLY A 201 14.14 -13.38 -12.43
N LEU A 202 13.76 -12.17 -12.83
CA LEU A 202 14.34 -11.44 -13.95
C LEU A 202 14.80 -10.07 -13.48
N GLY A 203 16.11 -9.92 -13.25
CA GLY A 203 16.73 -8.64 -12.88
C GLY A 203 17.18 -7.84 -14.10
N LYS A 204 17.60 -6.59 -13.85
CA LYS A 204 18.28 -5.76 -14.86
C LYS A 204 19.61 -6.39 -15.27
N ILE A 205 20.06 -6.08 -16.47
CA ILE A 205 21.38 -6.52 -16.95
C ILE A 205 22.46 -5.75 -16.18
N GLU A 206 23.38 -6.49 -15.57
CA GLU A 206 24.51 -5.91 -14.85
C GLU A 206 25.57 -5.36 -15.82
N TYR A 207 26.12 -4.19 -15.51
CA TYR A 207 27.19 -3.55 -16.27
C TYR A 207 28.14 -2.79 -15.35
N GLU A 208 29.36 -2.50 -15.82
CA GLU A 208 30.35 -1.72 -15.08
C GLU A 208 30.28 -0.23 -15.44
N GLY A 209 30.38 0.63 -14.44
CA GLY A 209 30.37 2.09 -14.63
C GLY A 209 28.98 2.70 -14.65
N ASN A 210 28.71 3.62 -15.56
CA ASN A 210 27.41 4.25 -15.80
C ASN A 210 26.85 3.88 -17.17
N LEU A 211 25.59 4.24 -17.41
CA LEU A 211 24.89 3.96 -18.66
C LEU A 211 25.55 4.64 -19.88
N ASP A 212 26.07 5.87 -19.74
CA ASP A 212 26.79 6.55 -20.85
C ASP A 212 28.03 5.79 -21.25
N ARG A 213 28.73 5.18 -20.29
CA ARG A 213 29.87 4.32 -20.56
C ARG A 213 29.44 3.04 -21.28
N LEU A 214 28.38 2.39 -20.80
CA LEU A 214 27.83 1.20 -21.47
C LEU A 214 27.42 1.52 -22.91
N PHE A 215 26.74 2.65 -23.13
CA PHE A 215 26.36 3.12 -24.46
C PHE A 215 27.54 3.31 -25.38
N SER A 216 28.66 3.89 -24.87
CA SER A 216 29.87 4.16 -25.69
C SER A 216 30.74 2.93 -25.90
N GLU A 217 30.81 1.98 -24.95
CA GLU A 217 31.72 0.84 -24.99
C GLU A 217 31.07 -0.45 -25.53
N ASP A 218 29.77 -0.68 -25.23
CA ASP A 218 29.03 -1.89 -25.66
C ASP A 218 27.57 -1.54 -25.95
N VAL A 219 27.34 -0.98 -27.09
CA VAL A 219 26.00 -0.57 -27.54
C VAL A 219 25.04 -1.75 -27.72
N ASN A 220 25.54 -2.96 -28.05
CA ASN A 220 24.67 -4.14 -28.13
C ASN A 220 24.14 -4.53 -26.77
N LYS A 221 24.98 -4.55 -25.75
CA LYS A 221 24.54 -4.77 -24.37
C LYS A 221 23.61 -3.67 -23.87
N TYR A 222 23.80 -2.43 -24.30
CA TYR A 222 22.91 -1.31 -24.00
C TYR A 222 21.52 -1.48 -24.61
N ILE A 223 21.40 -1.96 -25.83
CA ILE A 223 20.13 -2.33 -26.45
C ILE A 223 19.43 -3.43 -25.67
N GLU A 224 20.14 -4.48 -25.29
CA GLU A 224 19.59 -5.56 -24.48
C GLU A 224 19.14 -5.07 -23.10
N TYR A 225 19.87 -4.12 -22.52
CA TYR A 225 19.49 -3.49 -21.26
C TYR A 225 18.15 -2.76 -21.35
N ASN A 226 17.96 -1.93 -22.35
CA ASN A 226 16.71 -1.17 -22.54
C ASN A 226 15.53 -2.10 -22.87
N ILE A 227 15.71 -3.12 -23.69
CA ILE A 227 14.69 -4.14 -23.96
C ILE A 227 14.35 -4.94 -22.70
N ARG A 228 15.35 -5.26 -21.86
CA ARG A 228 15.16 -5.99 -20.61
C ARG A 228 14.25 -5.25 -19.65
N ASP A 229 14.30 -3.94 -19.58
CA ASP A 229 13.42 -3.15 -18.72
C ASP A 229 11.95 -3.31 -19.16
N VAL A 230 11.66 -3.32 -20.45
CA VAL A 230 10.33 -3.62 -20.98
C VAL A 230 9.92 -5.08 -20.72
N GLU A 231 10.84 -6.04 -20.92
CA GLU A 231 10.60 -7.48 -20.70
C GLU A 231 10.19 -7.78 -19.24
N ILE A 232 10.86 -7.17 -18.26
CA ILE A 232 10.52 -7.33 -16.84
C ILE A 232 9.06 -6.94 -16.58
N ILE A 233 8.58 -5.84 -17.17
CA ILE A 233 7.21 -5.37 -16.97
C ILE A 233 6.20 -6.34 -17.58
N ILE A 234 6.51 -6.89 -18.76
CA ILE A 234 5.66 -7.89 -19.42
C ILE A 234 5.55 -9.15 -18.56
N GLU A 235 6.67 -9.65 -18.00
CA GLU A 235 6.65 -10.81 -17.12
C GLU A 235 5.91 -10.55 -15.80
N LEU A 236 6.02 -9.33 -15.26
CA LEU A 236 5.22 -8.92 -14.11
C LEU A 236 3.71 -8.91 -14.45
N GLU A 237 3.32 -8.39 -15.62
CA GLU A 237 1.91 -8.40 -16.04
C GLU A 237 1.39 -9.81 -16.30
N LYS A 238 2.18 -10.70 -16.91
CA LYS A 238 1.81 -12.12 -17.06
C LYS A 238 1.50 -12.77 -15.72
N LYS A 239 2.26 -12.42 -14.67
CA LYS A 239 2.08 -12.96 -13.32
C LYS A 239 0.92 -12.32 -12.57
N PHE A 240 0.86 -11.00 -12.52
CA PHE A 240 -0.05 -10.27 -11.64
C PHE A 240 -1.36 -9.84 -12.31
N LYS A 241 -1.34 -9.63 -13.62
CA LYS A 241 -2.50 -9.18 -14.42
C LYS A 241 -3.14 -7.89 -13.91
N PHE A 242 -2.32 -6.93 -13.49
CA PHE A 242 -2.81 -5.68 -12.93
C PHE A 242 -3.47 -4.77 -13.95
N ILE A 243 -3.04 -4.79 -15.21
CA ILE A 243 -3.72 -4.07 -16.30
C ILE A 243 -5.09 -4.71 -16.57
N GLU A 244 -5.17 -6.05 -16.69
CA GLU A 244 -6.43 -6.74 -16.85
C GLU A 244 -7.40 -6.48 -15.68
N LEU A 245 -6.89 -6.46 -14.44
CA LEU A 245 -7.68 -6.12 -13.24
C LEU A 245 -8.19 -4.68 -13.30
N THR A 246 -7.34 -3.73 -13.72
CA THR A 246 -7.70 -2.32 -13.91
C THR A 246 -8.82 -2.17 -14.93
N ILE A 247 -8.69 -2.78 -16.10
CA ILE A 247 -9.72 -2.81 -17.13
C ILE A 247 -11.04 -3.33 -16.55
N THR A 248 -11.00 -4.46 -15.83
CA THR A 248 -12.18 -5.06 -15.20
C THR A 248 -12.85 -4.10 -14.21
N ILE A 249 -12.08 -3.46 -13.33
CA ILE A 249 -12.61 -2.51 -12.33
C ILE A 249 -13.24 -1.31 -13.01
N CYS A 250 -12.54 -0.69 -13.98
CA CYS A 250 -13.02 0.51 -14.66
C CYS A 250 -14.28 0.23 -15.49
N HIS A 251 -14.39 -0.94 -16.14
CA HIS A 251 -15.62 -1.35 -16.82
C HIS A 251 -16.80 -1.52 -15.85
N LEU A 252 -16.59 -2.17 -14.70
CA LEU A 252 -17.60 -2.32 -13.67
C LEU A 252 -18.00 -1.00 -12.99
N CYS A 253 -17.13 0.03 -13.08
CA CYS A 253 -17.39 1.37 -12.54
C CYS A 253 -17.83 2.37 -13.62
N HIS A 254 -17.74 2.03 -14.89
CA HIS A 254 -18.02 2.91 -16.04
C HIS A 254 -17.22 4.22 -16.01
N VAL A 255 -15.92 4.10 -15.78
CA VAL A 255 -14.97 5.23 -15.76
C VAL A 255 -13.77 4.99 -16.67
N PRO A 256 -13.11 6.01 -17.17
CA PRO A 256 -11.85 5.89 -17.91
C PRO A 256 -10.77 5.15 -17.09
N TYR A 257 -9.87 4.43 -17.76
CA TYR A 257 -8.87 3.57 -17.10
C TYR A 257 -7.90 4.37 -16.22
N GLU A 258 -7.51 5.56 -16.61
CA GLU A 258 -6.63 6.43 -15.83
C GLU A 258 -7.24 6.89 -14.49
N GLN A 259 -8.54 6.78 -14.33
CA GLN A 259 -9.21 7.07 -13.05
C GLN A 259 -9.06 5.95 -12.01
N ILE A 260 -8.42 4.85 -12.37
CA ILE A 260 -8.16 3.73 -11.44
C ILE A 260 -7.48 4.16 -10.13
N TYR A 261 -6.67 5.20 -10.19
CA TYR A 261 -5.94 5.72 -9.02
C TYR A 261 -6.83 6.52 -8.05
N LEU A 262 -8.05 6.88 -8.46
CA LEU A 262 -8.98 7.72 -7.70
C LEU A 262 -10.18 6.90 -7.20
N SER A 263 -10.13 6.41 -5.96
CA SER A 263 -11.23 5.63 -5.35
C SER A 263 -12.57 6.37 -5.40
N THR A 264 -12.57 7.70 -5.25
CA THR A 264 -13.80 8.51 -5.34
C THR A 264 -14.41 8.49 -6.73
N ALA A 265 -13.60 8.53 -7.79
CA ALA A 265 -14.10 8.46 -9.17
C ALA A 265 -14.69 7.08 -9.50
N LEU A 266 -14.02 6.01 -9.06
CA LEU A 266 -14.50 4.63 -9.21
C LEU A 266 -15.87 4.44 -8.54
N ASN A 267 -15.99 4.91 -7.29
CA ASN A 267 -17.25 4.79 -6.55
C ASN A 267 -18.33 5.71 -7.11
N ASP A 268 -17.99 6.94 -7.51
CA ASP A 268 -18.93 7.85 -8.20
C ASP A 268 -19.50 7.19 -9.46
N GLY A 269 -18.65 6.71 -10.36
CA GLY A 269 -19.09 6.09 -11.61
C GLY A 269 -19.99 4.87 -11.38
N ALA A 270 -19.62 4.01 -10.43
CA ALA A 270 -20.42 2.81 -10.11
C ALA A 270 -21.78 3.16 -9.47
N ILE A 271 -21.84 4.13 -8.55
CA ILE A 271 -23.08 4.58 -7.91
C ILE A 271 -23.96 5.32 -8.93
N LEU A 272 -23.38 6.21 -9.73
CA LEU A 272 -24.10 6.92 -10.80
C LEU A 272 -24.70 5.94 -11.82
N THR A 273 -23.96 4.90 -12.21
CA THR A 273 -24.48 3.84 -13.07
C THR A 273 -25.68 3.13 -12.45
N TYR A 274 -25.58 2.80 -11.16
CA TYR A 274 -26.68 2.17 -10.43
C TYR A 274 -27.90 3.09 -10.41
N LEU A 275 -27.74 4.37 -10.05
CA LEU A 275 -28.80 5.37 -10.03
C LEU A 275 -29.45 5.56 -11.41
N LYS A 276 -28.64 5.64 -12.45
CA LYS A 276 -29.12 5.79 -13.83
C LYS A 276 -29.99 4.62 -14.26
N ARG A 277 -29.66 3.37 -13.88
CA ARG A 277 -30.51 2.18 -14.09
C ARG A 277 -31.87 2.30 -13.39
N GLN A 278 -31.91 2.99 -12.25
CA GLN A 278 -33.15 3.23 -11.49
C GLN A 278 -33.91 4.49 -11.93
N GLY A 279 -33.40 5.23 -12.92
CA GLY A 279 -34.01 6.51 -13.35
C GLY A 279 -33.84 7.64 -12.32
N ILE A 280 -32.84 7.53 -11.44
CA ILE A 280 -32.55 8.52 -10.39
C ILE A 280 -31.37 9.37 -10.82
N VAL A 281 -31.51 10.69 -10.63
CA VAL A 281 -30.46 11.67 -10.90
C VAL A 281 -29.74 12.05 -9.60
N SER A 282 -28.42 12.09 -9.63
CA SER A 282 -27.60 12.40 -8.47
C SER A 282 -27.31 13.90 -8.35
N PRO A 283 -27.19 14.47 -7.13
CA PRO A 283 -26.74 15.84 -6.94
C PRO A 283 -25.30 16.02 -7.43
N ASN A 284 -24.90 17.27 -7.69
CA ASN A 284 -23.51 17.62 -7.98
C ASN A 284 -22.61 17.36 -6.76
N LYS A 285 -21.30 17.24 -7.00
CA LYS A 285 -20.29 17.21 -5.93
C LYS A 285 -20.40 18.51 -5.10
N PRO A 286 -20.19 18.42 -3.77
CA PRO A 286 -20.16 19.62 -2.95
C PRO A 286 -19.06 20.55 -3.44
N THR A 287 -19.40 21.82 -3.63
CA THR A 287 -18.41 22.86 -3.92
C THR A 287 -17.53 23.03 -2.70
N THR A 288 -16.28 22.63 -2.80
CA THR A 288 -15.28 22.98 -1.80
C THR A 288 -14.99 24.47 -1.91
N THR A 289 -15.80 25.30 -1.22
CA THR A 289 -15.39 26.68 -0.96
C THR A 289 -14.12 26.62 -0.13
N ARG A 290 -13.01 27.12 -0.68
CA ARG A 290 -11.80 27.36 0.12
C ARG A 290 -12.20 28.13 1.40
N PRO A 291 -11.74 27.71 2.58
CA PRO A 291 -10.34 27.38 2.85
C PRO A 291 -10.13 26.06 3.60
N ALA A 292 -10.13 24.95 2.93
CA ALA A 292 -9.78 23.66 3.53
C ALA A 292 -8.30 23.58 3.98
N LEU A 293 -7.47 24.58 3.64
CA LEU A 293 -6.08 24.70 4.11
C LEU A 293 -5.94 25.04 5.60
N TYR A 294 -7.02 25.51 6.24
CA TYR A 294 -7.05 25.92 7.66
C TYR A 294 -8.18 25.24 8.46
N ALA A 295 -8.93 24.31 7.85
CA ALA A 295 -9.82 23.47 8.62
C ALA A 295 -8.96 22.68 9.60
N VAL A 296 -9.19 22.87 10.89
CA VAL A 296 -8.65 22.03 11.96
C VAL A 296 -8.88 20.61 11.51
N LYS A 297 -7.78 19.84 11.38
CA LYS A 297 -7.84 18.43 11.03
C LYS A 297 -8.61 17.75 12.15
N GLU A 298 -9.93 17.61 11.99
CA GLU A 298 -10.71 16.82 12.93
C GLU A 298 -10.21 15.38 12.82
N GLU A 299 -9.35 15.02 13.76
CA GLU A 299 -8.92 13.66 13.94
C GLU A 299 -10.06 12.88 14.58
N TYR A 300 -10.46 11.78 13.99
CA TYR A 300 -11.40 10.83 14.59
C TYR A 300 -10.75 9.46 14.66
N ALA A 301 -11.19 8.68 15.65
CA ALA A 301 -10.65 7.36 15.90
C ALA A 301 -10.92 6.43 14.70
N GLY A 302 -9.86 5.79 14.19
CA GLY A 302 -9.94 4.77 13.17
C GLY A 302 -10.43 3.42 13.70
N GLY A 303 -9.88 2.31 13.20
CA GLY A 303 -10.18 0.96 13.71
C GLY A 303 -9.66 0.76 15.15
N TYR A 304 -10.33 -0.09 15.94
CA TYR A 304 -9.84 -0.48 17.26
C TYR A 304 -8.68 -1.46 17.13
N LEU A 305 -7.68 -1.26 17.96
CA LEU A 305 -6.50 -2.11 18.03
C LEU A 305 -6.26 -2.50 19.52
N LYS A 306 -6.36 -3.79 19.83
CA LYS A 306 -5.99 -4.31 21.16
C LYS A 306 -4.49 -4.58 21.19
N ASP A 307 -3.79 -4.02 22.19
CA ASP A 307 -2.39 -4.37 22.43
C ASP A 307 -2.27 -5.81 22.90
N PRO A 308 -1.39 -6.61 22.32
CA PRO A 308 -1.04 -7.90 22.90
C PRO A 308 -0.16 -7.70 24.12
N VAL A 309 -0.17 -8.66 25.03
CA VAL A 309 0.94 -8.84 25.95
C VAL A 309 2.11 -9.39 25.13
N PRO A 310 3.27 -8.72 25.06
CA PRO A 310 4.38 -9.19 24.25
C PRO A 310 4.83 -10.59 24.63
N GLY A 311 5.07 -11.46 23.63
CA GLY A 311 5.50 -12.82 23.89
C GLY A 311 5.18 -13.83 22.79
N LEU A 312 5.41 -15.09 23.11
CA LEU A 312 5.14 -16.24 22.25
C LEU A 312 3.79 -16.85 22.58
N TYR A 313 3.04 -17.17 21.53
CA TYR A 313 1.73 -17.82 21.63
C TYR A 313 1.67 -19.05 20.73
N GLU A 314 0.94 -20.04 21.17
CA GLU A 314 0.72 -21.28 20.45
C GLU A 314 -0.77 -21.50 20.22
N TRP A 315 -1.12 -22.04 19.07
CA TRP A 315 -2.47 -22.38 18.68
C TRP A 315 -3.44 -21.21 18.83
N VAL A 316 -3.29 -20.24 17.94
CA VAL A 316 -4.12 -19.05 17.84
C VAL A 316 -4.99 -19.14 16.60
N ILE A 317 -6.28 -18.85 16.75
CA ILE A 317 -7.20 -18.69 15.62
C ILE A 317 -7.48 -17.22 15.39
N ASP A 318 -7.70 -16.85 14.14
CA ASP A 318 -8.24 -15.56 13.75
C ASP A 318 -9.69 -15.70 13.31
N LEU A 319 -10.57 -14.95 13.97
CA LEU A 319 -11.95 -14.72 13.54
C LEU A 319 -12.05 -13.30 13.00
N ASP A 320 -12.31 -13.16 11.71
CA ASP A 320 -12.35 -11.89 11.00
C ASP A 320 -13.78 -11.52 10.57
N PHE A 321 -14.15 -10.25 10.69
CA PHE A 321 -15.43 -9.76 10.21
C PHE A 321 -15.47 -9.72 8.69
N THR A 322 -16.45 -10.37 8.11
CA THR A 322 -16.64 -10.34 6.66
C THR A 322 -16.94 -8.93 6.17
N SER A 323 -15.90 -8.22 5.69
CA SER A 323 -15.99 -6.83 5.21
C SER A 323 -16.68 -5.90 6.23
N LEU A 324 -16.10 -5.71 7.41
CA LEU A 324 -16.70 -5.02 8.56
C LEU A 324 -17.38 -3.70 8.20
N TYR A 325 -16.67 -2.75 7.60
CA TYR A 325 -17.22 -1.42 7.31
C TYR A 325 -18.36 -1.43 6.28
N PRO A 326 -18.27 -2.14 5.14
CA PRO A 326 -19.42 -2.37 4.26
C PRO A 326 -20.60 -3.00 4.97
N SER A 327 -20.36 -3.96 5.86
CA SER A 327 -21.40 -4.64 6.61
C SER A 327 -22.08 -3.72 7.62
N ILE A 328 -21.34 -2.83 8.28
CA ILE A 328 -21.91 -1.78 9.15
C ILE A 328 -22.78 -0.82 8.35
N ILE A 329 -22.30 -0.35 7.17
CA ILE A 329 -23.07 0.54 6.30
C ILE A 329 -24.41 -0.11 5.95
N ARG A 330 -24.39 -1.38 5.57
CA ARG A 330 -25.60 -2.14 5.21
C ARG A 330 -26.51 -2.41 6.40
N SER A 331 -25.94 -2.75 7.57
CA SER A 331 -26.72 -3.05 8.78
C SER A 331 -27.42 -1.82 9.34
N LEU A 332 -26.72 -0.68 9.36
CA LEU A 332 -27.24 0.58 9.89
C LEU A 332 -27.92 1.46 8.83
N ASN A 333 -28.04 0.99 7.58
CA ASN A 333 -28.63 1.78 6.50
C ASN A 333 -27.97 3.16 6.31
N ILE A 334 -26.64 3.21 6.39
CA ILE A 334 -25.88 4.46 6.43
C ILE A 334 -25.87 5.13 5.05
N GLY A 335 -26.32 6.37 4.99
CA GLY A 335 -26.29 7.28 3.85
C GLY A 335 -26.70 8.67 4.25
N ILE A 336 -26.32 9.67 3.45
CA ILE A 336 -26.69 11.05 3.72
C ILE A 336 -28.21 11.26 3.69
N GLU A 337 -28.89 10.57 2.81
CA GLU A 337 -30.35 10.62 2.61
C GLU A 337 -31.14 9.88 3.69
N THR A 338 -30.49 9.02 4.48
CA THR A 338 -31.09 8.29 5.60
C THR A 338 -30.69 8.86 6.95
N TYR A 339 -29.76 9.80 6.99
CA TYR A 339 -29.32 10.47 8.20
C TYR A 339 -30.41 11.37 8.77
N VAL A 340 -30.72 11.23 10.06
CA VAL A 340 -31.78 11.98 10.77
C VAL A 340 -31.17 13.06 11.69
N GLY A 341 -30.06 12.74 12.32
CA GLY A 341 -29.39 13.59 13.29
C GLY A 341 -28.35 12.83 14.08
N ARG A 342 -27.69 13.50 15.01
CA ARG A 342 -26.68 12.90 15.90
C ARG A 342 -26.93 13.32 17.34
N ILE A 343 -26.86 12.35 18.24
CA ILE A 343 -26.88 12.58 19.68
C ILE A 343 -25.50 13.13 20.09
N MET A 344 -25.51 14.25 20.81
CA MET A 344 -24.31 14.88 21.34
C MET A 344 -24.37 14.90 22.87
N ASN A 345 -23.28 14.57 23.53
CA ASN A 345 -23.17 14.66 24.98
C ASN A 345 -22.16 15.73 25.36
N ASP A 346 -22.56 16.68 26.24
CA ASP A 346 -21.72 17.75 26.81
C ASP A 346 -20.81 18.47 25.80
N GLY A 347 -21.28 18.60 24.54
CA GLY A 347 -20.52 19.19 23.45
C GLY A 347 -19.39 18.32 22.92
N LYS A 348 -19.23 17.09 23.38
CA LYS A 348 -18.24 16.13 22.87
C LYS A 348 -18.84 15.30 21.75
N TYR A 349 -18.13 15.23 20.64
CA TYR A 349 -18.63 14.62 19.39
C TYR A 349 -18.31 13.12 19.23
N ASP A 350 -17.48 12.53 20.09
CA ASP A 350 -16.92 11.18 19.90
C ASP A 350 -17.29 10.22 21.04
N ASN A 351 -18.56 10.21 21.43
CA ASN A 351 -19.05 9.25 22.41
C ASN A 351 -19.35 7.90 21.73
N ASN A 352 -18.82 6.86 22.29
CA ASN A 352 -19.07 5.49 21.83
C ASN A 352 -20.32 4.94 22.54
N TRP A 353 -21.50 5.27 22.00
CA TRP A 353 -22.79 4.99 22.60
C TRP A 353 -23.47 3.76 22.02
N THR A 354 -24.42 3.24 22.80
CA THR A 354 -25.41 2.29 22.33
C THR A 354 -26.78 2.67 22.87
N LEU A 355 -27.84 2.11 22.28
CA LEU A 355 -29.18 2.29 22.81
C LEU A 355 -29.30 1.74 24.26
N ASP A 356 -28.56 0.64 24.53
CA ASP A 356 -28.52 0.06 25.89
C ASP A 356 -27.86 1.03 26.88
N ASP A 357 -26.79 1.71 26.48
CA ASP A 357 -26.16 2.77 27.33
C ASP A 357 -27.15 3.92 27.60
N LEU A 358 -27.90 4.36 26.59
CA LEU A 358 -28.91 5.42 26.75
C LEU A 358 -30.03 5.02 27.72
N LYS A 359 -30.47 3.76 27.70
CA LYS A 359 -31.50 3.25 28.62
C LYS A 359 -31.05 3.19 30.09
N LEU A 360 -29.76 3.15 30.35
CA LEU A 360 -29.19 3.17 31.69
C LEU A 360 -29.04 4.58 32.28
N MET A 361 -29.18 5.62 31.45
CA MET A 361 -29.08 7.02 31.89
C MET A 361 -30.41 7.54 32.44
N ASP A 362 -30.35 8.69 33.14
CA ASP A 362 -31.54 9.34 33.62
C ASP A 362 -32.45 9.80 32.43
N PRO A 363 -33.71 9.33 32.35
CA PRO A 363 -34.61 9.67 31.27
C PRO A 363 -34.91 11.18 31.14
N GLU A 364 -34.81 11.95 32.22
CA GLU A 364 -35.07 13.40 32.23
C GLU A 364 -33.79 14.20 31.91
N GLN A 365 -32.64 13.58 31.80
CA GLN A 365 -31.40 14.25 31.42
C GLN A 365 -31.55 14.89 30.05
N LEU A 366 -31.19 16.17 29.93
CA LEU A 366 -31.16 16.86 28.65
C LEU A 366 -29.94 16.48 27.83
N ILE A 367 -30.17 16.23 26.55
CA ILE A 367 -29.13 16.01 25.54
C ILE A 367 -29.37 16.89 24.32
N THR A 368 -28.30 17.18 23.60
CA THR A 368 -28.33 17.94 22.37
C THR A 368 -28.39 17.00 21.17
N ILE A 369 -29.28 17.30 20.23
CA ILE A 369 -29.36 16.64 18.91
C ILE A 369 -28.87 17.62 17.86
N GLU A 370 -27.86 17.21 17.10
CA GLU A 370 -27.41 17.93 15.92
C GLU A 370 -28.12 17.35 14.67
N ARG A 371 -28.55 18.21 13.78
CA ARG A 371 -29.16 17.87 12.49
C ARG A 371 -28.47 18.62 11.36
N LEU A 372 -28.37 18.02 10.18
CA LEU A 372 -27.96 18.70 8.97
C LEU A 372 -29.18 19.39 8.31
N LYS A 373 -28.96 20.60 7.82
CA LYS A 373 -29.89 21.29 6.91
C LYS A 373 -29.54 20.89 5.45
N ASP A 374 -30.40 21.33 4.52
CA ASP A 374 -30.22 21.09 3.10
C ASP A 374 -28.91 21.67 2.53
N ASP A 375 -28.47 22.82 3.09
CA ASP A 375 -27.18 23.45 2.79
C ASP A 375 -25.98 22.82 3.48
N LYS A 376 -26.19 21.68 4.16
CA LYS A 376 -25.21 20.96 4.99
C LYS A 376 -24.68 21.74 6.21
N SER A 377 -25.23 22.88 6.55
CA SER A 377 -24.99 23.51 7.85
C SER A 377 -25.67 22.72 8.97
N THR A 378 -25.18 22.88 10.21
CA THR A 378 -25.73 22.17 11.37
C THR A 378 -26.71 23.02 12.14
N ASN A 379 -27.73 22.37 12.71
CA ASN A 379 -28.67 22.93 13.66
C ASN A 379 -28.72 22.06 14.92
N HIS A 380 -28.86 22.70 16.07
CA HIS A 380 -28.87 22.05 17.35
C HIS A 380 -30.23 22.26 18.04
N SER A 381 -30.75 21.20 18.65
CA SER A 381 -31.97 21.21 19.46
C SER A 381 -31.78 20.38 20.71
N GLN A 382 -32.46 20.71 21.80
CA GLN A 382 -32.41 19.92 23.03
C GLN A 382 -33.62 18.99 23.12
N THR A 383 -33.42 17.83 23.72
CA THR A 383 -34.43 16.82 24.06
C THR A 383 -33.99 16.06 25.29
N THR A 384 -34.87 15.25 25.89
CA THR A 384 -34.47 14.35 26.98
C THR A 384 -34.07 12.97 26.48
N ILE A 385 -33.27 12.24 27.28
CA ILE A 385 -32.89 10.88 26.96
C ILE A 385 -34.13 9.99 26.81
N GLY A 386 -35.12 10.13 27.67
CA GLY A 386 -36.34 9.36 27.57
C GLY A 386 -37.12 9.59 26.27
N GLN A 387 -37.12 10.85 25.76
CA GLN A 387 -37.74 11.16 24.48
C GLN A 387 -36.97 10.54 23.30
N ILE A 388 -35.63 10.61 23.30
CA ILE A 388 -34.85 10.07 22.19
C ILE A 388 -34.88 8.54 22.18
N VAL A 389 -34.88 7.86 23.35
CA VAL A 389 -35.05 6.41 23.46
C VAL A 389 -36.41 5.99 22.89
N LYS A 390 -37.51 6.67 23.28
CA LYS A 390 -38.84 6.41 22.71
C LYS A 390 -38.89 6.63 21.19
N PHE A 391 -38.24 7.66 20.70
CA PHE A 391 -38.12 7.95 19.25
C PHE A 391 -37.39 6.83 18.51
N ILE A 392 -36.29 6.30 19.06
CA ILE A 392 -35.52 5.22 18.43
C ILE A 392 -36.35 3.92 18.47
N GLU A 393 -36.92 3.55 19.63
CA GLU A 393 -37.67 2.29 19.79
C GLU A 393 -39.01 2.29 19.06
N GLY A 394 -39.73 3.42 19.07
CA GLY A 394 -41.06 3.54 18.48
C GLY A 394 -41.04 3.81 16.98
N GLY A 395 -39.89 4.21 16.43
CA GLY A 395 -39.68 4.50 15.01
C GLY A 395 -38.80 3.48 14.34
N ASP A 396 -38.70 3.62 13.02
CA ASP A 396 -37.77 2.85 12.20
C ASP A 396 -36.39 3.55 12.17
N ILE A 397 -35.81 3.75 13.38
CA ILE A 397 -34.56 4.48 13.58
C ILE A 397 -33.46 3.53 14.11
N LEU A 398 -32.31 3.54 13.47
CA LEU A 398 -31.07 2.87 13.89
C LEU A 398 -30.14 3.89 14.53
N VAL A 399 -29.37 3.46 15.54
CA VAL A 399 -28.38 4.30 16.21
C VAL A 399 -26.98 3.72 16.00
N ALA A 400 -26.06 4.52 15.50
CA ALA A 400 -24.65 4.17 15.42
C ALA A 400 -23.94 4.51 16.73
N ALA A 401 -22.81 3.84 17.02
CA ALA A 401 -22.06 4.09 18.25
C ALA A 401 -21.55 5.55 18.40
N SER A 402 -21.47 6.30 17.32
CA SER A 402 -21.18 7.74 17.33
C SER A 402 -22.35 8.61 17.77
N GLY A 403 -23.52 8.02 18.04
CA GLY A 403 -24.77 8.75 18.28
C GLY A 403 -25.51 9.15 17.01
N ALA A 404 -24.98 8.87 15.82
CA ALA A 404 -25.68 9.17 14.57
C ALA A 404 -26.91 8.27 14.40
N LEU A 405 -28.01 8.87 13.92
CA LEU A 405 -29.31 8.23 13.77
C LEU A 405 -29.65 8.10 12.28
N PHE A 406 -30.09 6.91 11.87
CA PHE A 406 -30.46 6.59 10.48
C PHE A 406 -31.86 5.99 10.43
N ARG A 407 -32.66 6.44 9.46
CA ARG A 407 -34.01 5.92 9.24
C ARG A 407 -33.97 4.65 8.38
N THR A 408 -35.01 3.81 8.48
CA THR A 408 -35.11 2.55 7.69
C THR A 408 -36.35 2.48 6.80
N ASP A 409 -37.23 3.47 6.85
CA ASP A 409 -38.42 3.56 5.99
C ASP A 409 -38.07 3.72 4.49
N LYS A 410 -36.83 4.11 4.20
CA LYS A 410 -36.24 4.06 2.85
C LYS A 410 -34.82 3.49 2.94
N SER A 411 -34.37 2.86 1.88
CA SER A 411 -33.02 2.35 1.80
C SER A 411 -32.02 3.42 1.37
N SER A 412 -30.79 3.41 1.94
CA SER A 412 -29.70 4.21 1.44
C SER A 412 -29.22 3.66 0.09
N VAL A 413 -28.99 4.57 -0.86
CA VAL A 413 -28.44 4.22 -2.18
C VAL A 413 -27.10 3.48 -2.06
N VAL A 414 -26.21 3.96 -1.20
CA VAL A 414 -24.92 3.28 -0.99
C VAL A 414 -25.11 1.89 -0.39
N CYS A 415 -26.09 1.73 0.48
CA CYS A 415 -26.47 0.44 1.08
C CYS A 415 -26.95 -0.56 0.03
N GLU A 416 -27.77 -0.11 -0.92
CA GLU A 416 -28.27 -0.92 -2.02
C GLU A 416 -27.14 -1.32 -2.96
N VAL A 417 -26.30 -0.36 -3.35
CA VAL A 417 -25.13 -0.60 -4.20
C VAL A 417 -24.17 -1.62 -3.56
N LEU A 418 -23.85 -1.44 -2.26
CA LEU A 418 -22.99 -2.39 -1.54
C LEU A 418 -23.61 -3.78 -1.46
N THR A 419 -24.93 -3.86 -1.35
CA THR A 419 -25.66 -5.15 -1.34
C THR A 419 -25.59 -5.83 -2.70
N ASP A 420 -25.79 -5.08 -3.79
CA ASP A 420 -25.64 -5.61 -5.16
C ASP A 420 -24.19 -6.11 -5.40
N TRP A 421 -23.19 -5.31 -5.03
CA TRP A 421 -21.79 -5.72 -5.22
C TRP A 421 -21.40 -6.93 -4.37
N PHE A 422 -21.91 -7.04 -3.16
CA PHE A 422 -21.65 -8.20 -2.31
C PHE A 422 -22.26 -9.46 -2.92
N ASN A 423 -23.50 -9.38 -3.39
CA ASN A 423 -24.19 -10.49 -4.03
C ASN A 423 -23.47 -10.92 -5.33
N LYS A 424 -23.08 -9.97 -6.17
CA LYS A 424 -22.27 -10.23 -7.38
C LYS A 424 -20.93 -10.88 -7.04
N ARG A 425 -20.25 -10.44 -5.96
CA ARG A 425 -19.02 -11.08 -5.50
C ARG A 425 -19.24 -12.55 -5.14
N VAL A 426 -20.29 -12.85 -4.39
CA VAL A 426 -20.64 -14.24 -4.01
C VAL A 426 -20.94 -15.07 -5.26
N GLU A 427 -21.69 -14.53 -6.21
CA GLU A 427 -21.99 -15.17 -7.47
C GLU A 427 -20.72 -15.48 -8.27
N TYR A 428 -19.82 -14.50 -8.46
CA TYR A 428 -18.55 -14.71 -9.16
C TYR A 428 -17.65 -15.71 -8.42
N LYS A 429 -17.59 -15.69 -7.09
CA LYS A 429 -16.84 -16.68 -6.29
C LYS A 429 -17.37 -18.11 -6.51
N ASN A 430 -18.69 -18.27 -6.62
CA ASN A 430 -19.31 -19.56 -6.91
C ASN A 430 -19.07 -20.03 -8.36
N LYS A 431 -19.16 -19.13 -9.34
CA LYS A 431 -18.85 -19.40 -10.75
C LYS A 431 -17.36 -19.78 -10.92
N MET A 432 -16.44 -19.06 -10.25
CA MET A 432 -15.02 -19.36 -10.20
C MET A 432 -14.75 -20.80 -9.71
N LYS A 433 -15.32 -21.15 -8.54
CA LYS A 433 -15.16 -22.50 -7.97
C LYS A 433 -15.70 -23.60 -8.91
N LYS A 434 -16.84 -23.36 -9.58
CA LYS A 434 -17.40 -24.31 -10.55
C LYS A 434 -16.51 -24.48 -11.78
N ALA A 435 -15.97 -23.37 -12.31
CA ALA A 435 -15.07 -23.41 -13.46
C ALA A 435 -13.78 -24.17 -13.18
N TYR A 436 -13.12 -23.89 -12.04
CA TYR A 436 -11.91 -24.62 -11.63
C TYR A 436 -12.17 -26.12 -11.40
N LYS A 437 -13.33 -26.49 -10.79
CA LYS A 437 -13.72 -27.90 -10.65
C LYS A 437 -13.96 -28.60 -11.97
N ALA A 438 -14.40 -27.86 -13.00
CA ALA A 438 -14.59 -28.38 -14.35
C ALA A 438 -13.30 -28.41 -15.19
N GLY A 439 -12.16 -28.02 -14.65
CA GLY A 439 -10.87 -27.94 -15.34
C GLY A 439 -10.72 -26.73 -16.27
N ASP A 440 -11.70 -25.83 -16.29
CA ASP A 440 -11.68 -24.60 -17.11
C ASP A 440 -10.95 -23.47 -16.38
N ALA A 441 -9.60 -23.48 -16.43
CA ALA A 441 -8.76 -22.51 -15.76
C ALA A 441 -8.95 -21.08 -16.29
N VAL A 442 -9.21 -20.91 -17.60
CA VAL A 442 -9.40 -19.59 -18.22
C VAL A 442 -10.66 -18.93 -17.66
N LYS A 443 -11.76 -19.67 -17.63
CA LYS A 443 -13.04 -19.19 -17.09
C LYS A 443 -12.99 -19.03 -15.57
N GLY A 444 -12.23 -19.90 -14.89
CA GLY A 444 -11.95 -19.77 -13.47
C GLY A 444 -11.26 -18.46 -13.16
N GLU A 445 -10.21 -18.10 -13.90
CA GLU A 445 -9.46 -16.86 -13.72
C GLU A 445 -10.27 -15.61 -14.10
N PHE A 446 -11.11 -15.68 -15.14
CA PHE A 446 -12.04 -14.62 -15.50
C PHE A 446 -12.98 -14.26 -14.34
N TYR A 447 -13.58 -15.24 -13.67
CA TYR A 447 -14.45 -14.99 -12.53
C TYR A 447 -13.66 -14.60 -11.27
N ASN A 448 -12.42 -15.09 -11.12
CA ASN A 448 -11.52 -14.69 -10.03
C ASN A 448 -11.21 -13.19 -10.08
N ARG A 449 -10.87 -12.65 -11.23
CA ARG A 449 -10.64 -11.20 -11.41
C ARG A 449 -11.89 -10.39 -11.06
N ARG A 450 -13.07 -10.82 -11.49
CA ARG A 450 -14.34 -10.12 -11.21
C ARG A 450 -14.69 -10.14 -9.72
N GLN A 451 -14.54 -11.26 -9.02
CA GLN A 451 -14.78 -11.29 -7.57
C GLN A 451 -13.76 -10.46 -6.80
N HIS A 452 -12.51 -10.41 -7.28
CA HIS A 452 -11.46 -9.59 -6.69
C HIS A 452 -11.74 -8.09 -6.92
N ALA A 453 -12.15 -7.69 -8.10
CA ALA A 453 -12.61 -6.33 -8.40
C ALA A 453 -13.75 -5.90 -7.46
N MET A 454 -14.73 -6.76 -7.22
CA MET A 454 -15.82 -6.49 -6.27
C MET A 454 -15.32 -6.36 -4.82
N LYS A 455 -14.31 -7.17 -4.41
CA LYS A 455 -13.70 -7.03 -3.08
C LYS A 455 -13.05 -5.66 -2.88
N ILE A 456 -12.32 -5.18 -3.89
CA ILE A 456 -11.68 -3.85 -3.87
C ILE A 456 -12.74 -2.75 -3.76
N LYS A 457 -13.76 -2.79 -4.63
CA LYS A 457 -14.85 -1.81 -4.61
C LYS A 457 -15.56 -1.74 -3.27
N LEU A 458 -15.91 -2.89 -2.67
CA LEU A 458 -16.56 -2.94 -1.37
C LEU A 458 -15.76 -2.25 -0.28
N ASN A 459 -14.43 -2.45 -0.26
CA ASN A 459 -13.57 -1.90 0.78
C ASN A 459 -13.27 -0.41 0.59
N ASP A 460 -13.29 0.10 -0.64
CA ASP A 460 -12.97 1.49 -0.96
C ASP A 460 -14.05 2.50 -0.54
N VAL A 461 -15.31 2.09 -0.45
CA VAL A 461 -16.45 3.01 -0.19
C VAL A 461 -16.31 3.76 1.14
N TYR A 462 -15.90 3.06 2.20
CA TYR A 462 -15.71 3.69 3.50
C TYR A 462 -14.73 4.87 3.43
N GLY A 463 -13.59 4.69 2.74
CA GLY A 463 -12.59 5.73 2.57
C GLY A 463 -13.14 6.99 1.88
N CYS A 464 -14.07 6.82 0.95
CA CYS A 464 -14.69 7.94 0.23
C CYS A 464 -15.53 8.85 1.16
N TYR A 465 -16.22 8.29 2.15
CA TYR A 465 -16.97 9.08 3.13
C TYR A 465 -16.10 10.05 3.96
N ALA A 466 -14.80 9.76 4.10
CA ALA A 466 -13.85 10.62 4.79
C ALA A 466 -13.33 11.79 3.92
N ILE A 467 -13.65 11.80 2.61
CA ILE A 467 -13.17 12.80 1.64
C ILE A 467 -14.23 13.87 1.44
N ASN A 468 -13.95 15.09 1.86
CA ASN A 468 -14.92 16.20 1.83
C ASN A 468 -15.45 16.56 0.42
N GLY A 469 -14.71 16.24 -0.63
CA GLY A 469 -15.11 16.48 -2.02
C GLY A 469 -15.91 15.33 -2.65
N TRP A 470 -16.17 14.25 -1.93
CA TRP A 470 -16.97 13.15 -2.48
C TRP A 470 -18.46 13.51 -2.57
N ARG A 471 -19.13 13.08 -3.63
CA ARG A 471 -20.53 13.42 -3.92
C ARG A 471 -21.51 13.08 -2.78
N TYR A 472 -21.31 11.94 -2.14
CA TYR A 472 -22.17 11.39 -1.10
C TYR A 472 -21.69 11.65 0.34
N THR A 473 -20.74 12.59 0.53
CA THR A 473 -20.27 12.97 1.86
C THR A 473 -21.24 13.90 2.58
N ASP A 474 -21.25 13.82 3.92
CA ASP A 474 -21.96 14.76 4.79
C ASP A 474 -21.20 16.10 4.97
N GLY A 475 -19.93 16.16 4.59
CA GLY A 475 -19.06 17.33 4.77
C GLY A 475 -18.50 17.52 6.19
N HIS A 476 -18.95 16.72 7.17
CA HIS A 476 -18.59 16.82 8.60
C HIS A 476 -18.03 15.51 9.17
N LYS A 477 -17.74 14.52 8.33
CA LYS A 477 -17.26 13.18 8.73
C LYS A 477 -18.18 12.44 9.72
N ILE A 478 -19.44 12.82 9.83
CA ILE A 478 -20.43 12.18 10.71
C ILE A 478 -20.60 10.72 10.31
N ILE A 479 -20.76 10.47 9.02
CA ILE A 479 -20.95 9.13 8.45
C ILE A 479 -19.70 8.27 8.66
N SER A 480 -18.50 8.78 8.37
CA SER A 480 -17.28 8.02 8.58
C SER A 480 -17.03 7.68 10.05
N LYS A 481 -17.34 8.60 10.98
CA LYS A 481 -17.33 8.36 12.44
C LYS A 481 -18.35 7.29 12.83
N ALA A 482 -19.57 7.34 12.28
CA ALA A 482 -20.60 6.34 12.55
C ALA A 482 -20.13 4.92 12.22
N ILE A 483 -19.43 4.77 11.10
CA ILE A 483 -18.90 3.47 10.66
C ILE A 483 -17.78 2.99 11.59
N THR A 484 -16.77 3.81 11.84
CA THR A 484 -15.58 3.38 12.62
C THR A 484 -15.91 3.12 14.08
N LEU A 485 -16.65 4.01 14.73
CA LEU A 485 -17.00 3.84 16.15
C LEU A 485 -17.93 2.65 16.37
N THR A 486 -18.86 2.38 15.43
CA THR A 486 -19.69 1.16 15.51
C THR A 486 -18.83 -0.09 15.35
N GLY A 487 -17.85 -0.09 14.43
CA GLY A 487 -16.88 -1.17 14.29
C GLY A 487 -16.07 -1.40 15.56
N GLN A 488 -15.56 -0.32 16.17
CA GLN A 488 -14.84 -0.39 17.45
C GLN A 488 -15.72 -1.01 18.53
N ARG A 489 -16.96 -0.56 18.68
CA ARG A 489 -17.87 -1.07 19.72
C ARG A 489 -18.18 -2.54 19.52
N LEU A 490 -18.47 -2.96 18.29
CA LEU A 490 -18.71 -4.37 17.96
C LEU A 490 -17.51 -5.24 18.33
N LEU A 491 -16.30 -4.80 17.99
CA LEU A 491 -15.08 -5.55 18.29
C LEU A 491 -14.79 -5.61 19.78
N GLN A 492 -14.88 -4.49 20.50
CA GLN A 492 -14.67 -4.43 21.96
C GLN A 492 -15.64 -5.33 22.72
N GLU A 493 -16.92 -5.30 22.38
CA GLU A 493 -17.92 -6.16 23.05
C GLU A 493 -17.75 -7.64 22.65
N SER A 494 -17.31 -7.92 21.40
CA SER A 494 -16.96 -9.28 20.99
C SER A 494 -15.78 -9.83 21.79
N ILE A 495 -14.72 -9.03 22.01
CA ILE A 495 -13.57 -9.39 22.86
C ILE A 495 -14.04 -9.71 24.28
N LYS A 496 -14.80 -8.82 24.90
CA LYS A 496 -15.33 -8.97 26.24
C LYS A 496 -16.19 -10.22 26.38
N ASN A 497 -17.14 -10.42 25.47
CA ASN A 497 -18.04 -11.58 25.51
C ASN A 497 -17.28 -12.89 25.30
N MET A 498 -16.33 -12.94 24.37
CA MET A 498 -15.53 -14.13 24.10
C MET A 498 -14.69 -14.51 25.33
N ASN A 499 -14.06 -13.55 26.00
CA ASN A 499 -13.36 -13.81 27.26
C ASN A 499 -14.28 -14.34 28.36
N VAL A 500 -15.47 -13.77 28.54
CA VAL A 500 -16.47 -14.27 29.51
C VAL A 500 -16.87 -15.71 29.17
N TYR A 501 -17.14 -16.00 27.89
CA TYR A 501 -17.48 -17.36 27.46
C TYR A 501 -16.36 -18.36 27.72
N LEU A 502 -15.11 -18.03 27.35
CA LEU A 502 -13.96 -18.92 27.49
C LEU A 502 -13.55 -19.14 28.95
N ASN A 503 -13.62 -18.09 29.80
CA ASN A 503 -13.40 -18.22 31.22
C ASN A 503 -14.40 -19.21 31.89
N LYS A 504 -15.67 -19.10 31.51
CA LYS A 504 -16.71 -20.02 31.97
C LYS A 504 -16.51 -21.44 31.44
N TYR A 505 -16.15 -21.57 30.13
CA TYR A 505 -15.94 -22.87 29.48
C TYR A 505 -14.82 -23.67 30.13
N LEU A 506 -13.69 -22.99 30.42
CA LEU A 506 -12.49 -23.60 31.03
C LEU A 506 -12.50 -23.58 32.53
N ASN A 507 -13.56 -23.06 33.19
CA ASN A 507 -13.68 -22.90 34.65
C ASN A 507 -12.47 -22.15 35.27
N VAL A 508 -12.06 -21.04 34.63
CA VAL A 508 -11.01 -20.12 35.10
C VAL A 508 -11.59 -18.71 35.29
N THR A 509 -10.88 -17.84 35.98
CA THR A 509 -11.31 -16.47 36.25
C THR A 509 -10.30 -15.48 35.67
N ASP A 510 -10.81 -14.39 35.10
CA ASP A 510 -10.05 -13.21 34.65
C ASP A 510 -8.87 -13.50 33.67
N LYS A 511 -8.92 -14.64 32.95
CA LYS A 511 -7.94 -14.95 31.95
C LYS A 511 -8.33 -14.27 30.63
N ASP A 512 -7.34 -13.58 30.02
CA ASP A 512 -7.51 -12.98 28.71
C ASP A 512 -7.02 -13.96 27.61
N PHE A 513 -7.95 -14.47 26.82
CA PHE A 513 -7.69 -15.40 25.73
C PHE A 513 -7.50 -14.68 24.40
N ILE A 514 -7.82 -13.36 24.35
CA ILE A 514 -7.69 -12.59 23.13
C ILE A 514 -6.30 -11.98 23.07
N VAL A 515 -5.44 -12.55 22.24
CA VAL A 515 -4.05 -12.13 22.08
C VAL A 515 -3.96 -10.68 21.59
N THR A 516 -4.61 -10.39 20.50
CA THR A 516 -4.67 -9.06 19.87
C THR A 516 -5.93 -8.94 19.02
N SER A 517 -6.21 -7.74 18.55
CA SER A 517 -7.22 -7.47 17.51
C SER A 517 -6.73 -6.35 16.60
N ASP A 518 -7.12 -6.39 15.33
CA ASP A 518 -6.80 -5.34 14.37
C ASP A 518 -8.03 -5.02 13.52
N THR A 519 -8.71 -3.93 13.88
CA THR A 519 -9.82 -3.34 13.12
C THR A 519 -11.05 -4.24 13.01
N ASP A 520 -10.92 -5.45 12.47
CA ASP A 520 -11.98 -6.40 12.14
C ASP A 520 -11.68 -7.84 12.59
N SER A 521 -10.51 -8.11 13.15
CA SER A 521 -10.05 -9.44 13.54
C SER A 521 -10.00 -9.67 15.05
N LEU A 522 -10.23 -10.91 15.48
CA LEU A 522 -10.01 -11.41 16.83
C LEU A 522 -9.01 -12.58 16.79
N PHE A 523 -7.85 -12.36 17.37
CA PHE A 523 -6.84 -13.42 17.55
C PHE A 523 -7.04 -14.10 18.91
N ILE A 524 -7.54 -15.33 18.91
CA ILE A 524 -7.94 -16.09 20.10
C ILE A 524 -6.97 -17.23 20.35
N GLN A 525 -6.31 -17.27 21.51
CA GLN A 525 -5.50 -18.43 21.89
C GLN A 525 -6.38 -19.57 22.35
N VAL A 526 -6.27 -20.73 21.69
CA VAL A 526 -7.09 -21.92 21.94
C VAL A 526 -6.29 -23.09 22.53
N LYS A 527 -5.02 -22.89 22.84
CA LYS A 527 -4.14 -23.93 23.41
C LYS A 527 -4.75 -24.63 24.63
N ASP A 528 -5.32 -23.84 25.55
CA ASP A 528 -5.92 -24.42 26.77
C ASP A 528 -7.15 -25.27 26.48
N ILE A 529 -7.91 -24.94 25.43
CA ILE A 529 -9.05 -25.75 24.99
C ILE A 529 -8.57 -27.08 24.43
N LEU A 530 -7.48 -27.07 23.61
CA LEU A 530 -6.86 -28.31 23.12
C LEU A 530 -6.43 -29.22 24.28
N ILE A 531 -5.76 -28.64 25.27
CA ILE A 531 -5.35 -29.39 26.50
C ILE A 531 -6.56 -29.92 27.22
N SER A 532 -7.61 -29.14 27.44
CA SER A 532 -8.84 -29.57 28.10
C SER A 532 -9.58 -30.71 27.41
N LYS A 533 -9.45 -30.76 26.06
CA LYS A 533 -9.99 -31.83 25.22
C LYS A 533 -9.07 -33.07 25.17
N GLY A 534 -7.89 -33.05 25.81
CA GLY A 534 -6.92 -34.13 25.82
C GLY A 534 -6.15 -34.33 24.51
N ILE A 535 -6.07 -33.30 23.70
CA ILE A 535 -5.33 -33.36 22.42
C ILE A 535 -3.83 -33.30 22.72
N ASP A 536 -3.07 -34.21 22.12
CA ASP A 536 -1.61 -34.20 22.19
C ASP A 536 -1.04 -33.05 21.32
N LEU A 537 -0.44 -32.07 21.99
CA LEU A 537 0.12 -30.89 21.30
C LEU A 537 1.33 -31.20 20.42
N THR A 538 1.89 -32.41 20.50
CA THR A 538 2.97 -32.86 19.64
C THR A 538 2.46 -33.44 18.30
N ASP A 539 1.19 -33.84 18.25
CA ASP A 539 0.52 -34.24 17.01
C ASP A 539 -0.07 -33.01 16.28
N LYS A 540 0.71 -32.49 15.37
CA LYS A 540 0.33 -31.31 14.57
C LYS A 540 -0.98 -31.51 13.80
N ALA A 541 -1.20 -32.70 13.22
CA ALA A 541 -2.39 -32.95 12.40
C ALA A 541 -3.65 -32.96 13.27
N ALA A 542 -3.61 -33.68 14.41
CA ALA A 542 -4.69 -33.70 15.37
C ALA A 542 -4.98 -32.31 15.96
N CYS A 543 -3.93 -31.53 16.23
CA CYS A 543 -4.08 -30.14 16.69
C CYS A 543 -4.77 -29.25 15.65
N ILE A 544 -4.41 -29.34 14.37
CA ILE A 544 -5.05 -28.54 13.29
C ILE A 544 -6.53 -28.89 13.19
N GLU A 545 -6.88 -30.19 13.13
CA GLU A 545 -8.24 -30.65 13.04
C GLU A 545 -9.09 -30.18 14.22
N ALA A 546 -8.62 -30.42 15.45
CA ALA A 546 -9.30 -29.97 16.66
C ALA A 546 -9.44 -28.44 16.73
N THR A 547 -8.39 -27.69 16.29
CA THR A 547 -8.44 -26.22 16.25
C THR A 547 -9.49 -25.70 15.26
N LEU A 548 -9.68 -26.33 14.12
CA LEU A 548 -10.73 -25.97 13.16
C LEU A 548 -12.14 -26.25 13.69
N GLU A 549 -12.34 -27.35 14.44
CA GLU A 549 -13.58 -27.62 15.14
C GLU A 549 -13.87 -26.56 16.21
N ILE A 550 -12.89 -26.25 17.04
CA ILE A 550 -12.97 -25.19 18.05
C ILE A 550 -13.29 -23.84 17.40
N ALA A 551 -12.62 -23.48 16.32
CA ALA A 551 -12.87 -22.25 15.59
C ALA A 551 -14.32 -22.18 15.08
N THR A 552 -14.87 -23.28 14.58
CA THR A 552 -16.27 -23.40 14.14
C THR A 552 -17.25 -23.19 15.31
N GLU A 553 -16.95 -23.76 16.49
CA GLU A 553 -17.78 -23.58 17.70
C GLU A 553 -17.73 -22.12 18.18
N LEU A 554 -16.53 -21.53 18.29
CA LEU A 554 -16.35 -20.15 18.73
C LEU A 554 -16.94 -19.15 17.75
N GLN A 555 -16.85 -19.40 16.45
CA GLN A 555 -17.51 -18.59 15.42
C GLN A 555 -19.04 -18.55 15.62
N LYS A 556 -19.67 -19.68 15.91
CA LYS A 556 -21.12 -19.75 16.18
C LYS A 556 -21.48 -18.95 17.44
N VAL A 557 -20.70 -19.06 18.50
CA VAL A 557 -20.89 -18.32 19.75
C VAL A 557 -20.76 -16.82 19.49
N ALA A 558 -19.68 -16.38 18.82
CA ALA A 558 -19.44 -14.99 18.48
C ALA A 558 -20.57 -14.39 17.63
N ASN A 559 -21.00 -15.08 16.57
CA ASN A 559 -22.05 -14.59 15.69
C ASN A 559 -23.41 -14.53 16.38
N LYS A 560 -23.73 -15.47 17.27
CA LYS A 560 -24.93 -15.41 18.11
C LYS A 560 -24.92 -14.19 19.01
N PHE A 561 -23.80 -13.93 19.65
CA PHE A 561 -23.61 -12.74 20.48
C PHE A 561 -23.75 -11.44 19.66
N ILE A 562 -23.03 -11.33 18.54
CA ILE A 562 -23.07 -10.14 17.66
C ILE A 562 -24.49 -9.83 17.20
N ASN A 563 -25.23 -10.84 16.77
CA ASN A 563 -26.63 -10.68 16.37
C ASN A 563 -27.51 -10.15 17.51
N THR A 564 -27.34 -10.67 18.71
CA THR A 564 -28.10 -10.22 19.90
C THR A 564 -27.71 -8.79 20.29
N PHE A 565 -26.41 -8.53 20.36
CA PHE A 565 -25.87 -7.21 20.70
C PHE A 565 -26.27 -6.14 19.68
N ALA A 566 -26.16 -6.42 18.39
CA ALA A 566 -26.53 -5.47 17.34
C ALA A 566 -28.03 -5.08 17.38
N LYS A 567 -28.91 -6.02 17.76
CA LYS A 567 -30.34 -5.73 17.95
C LYS A 567 -30.60 -4.81 19.15
N SER A 568 -29.99 -5.08 20.29
CA SER A 568 -30.20 -4.26 21.49
C SER A 568 -29.46 -2.93 21.42
N ALA A 569 -28.17 -2.95 21.07
CA ALA A 569 -27.29 -1.80 21.11
C ALA A 569 -27.57 -0.76 20.02
N PHE A 570 -27.92 -1.22 18.80
CA PHE A 570 -28.07 -0.34 17.62
C PHE A 570 -29.50 -0.32 17.06
N ASN A 571 -30.44 -1.01 17.68
CA ASN A 571 -31.83 -1.19 17.23
C ASN A 571 -31.93 -1.84 15.82
N ILE A 572 -30.92 -2.68 15.43
CA ILE A 572 -30.90 -3.32 14.12
C ILE A 572 -32.02 -4.37 14.05
N LYS A 573 -32.85 -4.31 13.01
CA LYS A 573 -33.91 -5.27 12.78
C LYS A 573 -33.35 -6.62 12.26
N ASN A 574 -34.11 -7.69 12.43
CA ASN A 574 -33.67 -9.07 12.14
C ASN A 574 -33.11 -9.25 10.71
N GLU A 575 -33.71 -8.60 9.73
CA GLU A 575 -33.34 -8.71 8.32
C GLU A 575 -31.99 -8.09 7.98
N ARG A 576 -31.40 -7.29 8.90
CA ARG A 576 -30.12 -6.60 8.68
C ARG A 576 -28.98 -7.13 9.54
N THR A 577 -29.24 -7.94 10.56
CA THR A 577 -28.19 -8.45 11.47
C THR A 577 -27.25 -9.45 10.81
N HIS A 578 -27.73 -10.16 9.80
CA HIS A 578 -26.94 -11.17 9.09
C HIS A 578 -25.74 -10.59 8.29
N TYR A 579 -25.64 -9.28 8.11
CA TYR A 579 -24.50 -8.67 7.47
C TYR A 579 -23.25 -8.64 8.38
N LEU A 580 -23.45 -8.67 9.71
CA LEU A 580 -22.38 -8.65 10.70
C LEU A 580 -22.00 -10.09 11.06
N GLU A 581 -21.00 -10.64 10.39
CA GLU A 581 -20.59 -12.02 10.54
C GLU A 581 -19.08 -12.14 10.68
N LEU A 582 -18.62 -12.81 11.75
CA LEU A 582 -17.25 -13.27 11.92
C LEU A 582 -17.06 -14.62 11.23
N LYS A 583 -15.91 -14.79 10.56
CA LYS A 583 -15.48 -16.07 9.96
C LYS A 583 -14.08 -16.41 10.37
N GLN A 584 -13.81 -17.71 10.52
CA GLN A 584 -12.45 -18.20 10.68
C GLN A 584 -11.64 -17.90 9.40
N GLU A 585 -10.50 -17.22 9.54
CA GLU A 585 -9.60 -16.89 8.46
C GLU A 585 -8.33 -17.72 8.52
N VAL A 586 -7.58 -17.66 9.62
CA VAL A 586 -6.31 -18.40 9.75
C VAL A 586 -6.23 -19.19 11.06
N VAL A 587 -5.47 -20.31 11.01
CA VAL A 587 -4.99 -21.04 12.18
C VAL A 587 -3.47 -20.88 12.25
N ILE A 588 -3.00 -20.40 13.38
CA ILE A 588 -1.61 -20.08 13.67
C ILE A 588 -1.10 -21.12 14.67
N GLU A 589 -0.11 -21.93 14.28
CA GLU A 589 0.55 -22.89 15.18
C GLU A 589 1.42 -22.17 16.20
N ARG A 590 2.24 -21.22 15.75
CA ARG A 590 3.17 -20.42 16.53
C ARG A 590 3.08 -18.96 16.16
N GLY A 591 3.05 -18.07 17.14
CA GLY A 591 3.04 -16.64 16.92
C GLY A 591 3.92 -15.90 17.93
N TYR A 592 4.68 -14.91 17.46
CA TYR A 592 5.32 -13.89 18.27
C TYR A 592 4.59 -12.57 18.07
N PHE A 593 4.05 -12.02 19.15
CA PHE A 593 3.32 -10.75 19.13
C PHE A 593 4.08 -9.74 19.99
N ALA A 594 4.56 -8.65 19.40
CA ALA A 594 5.36 -7.62 20.07
C ALA A 594 4.57 -6.34 20.38
N GLY A 595 3.44 -6.13 19.71
CA GLY A 595 2.61 -4.93 19.85
C GLY A 595 1.58 -4.81 18.74
N LYS A 596 0.83 -3.70 18.75
CA LYS A 596 -0.16 -3.40 17.68
C LYS A 596 0.48 -3.49 16.31
N ARG A 597 -0.05 -4.37 15.45
CA ARG A 597 0.45 -4.59 14.08
C ARG A 597 1.94 -4.96 14.00
N ARG A 598 2.48 -5.54 15.07
CA ARG A 598 3.88 -5.96 15.15
C ARG A 598 3.96 -7.40 15.60
N TYR A 599 3.95 -8.33 14.65
CA TYR A 599 3.92 -9.77 14.93
C TYR A 599 4.56 -10.60 13.82
N ALA A 600 4.91 -11.83 14.19
CA ALA A 600 5.27 -12.91 13.29
C ALA A 600 4.37 -14.11 13.57
N MET A 601 3.84 -14.75 12.53
CA MET A 601 2.91 -15.88 12.64
C MET A 601 3.33 -16.99 11.69
N TYR A 602 3.30 -18.20 12.17
CA TYR A 602 3.42 -19.41 11.37
C TYR A 602 2.03 -20.00 11.16
N ILE A 603 1.50 -19.83 9.95
CA ILE A 603 0.13 -20.17 9.58
C ILE A 603 0.09 -21.59 9.02
N VAL A 604 -0.77 -22.44 9.56
CA VAL A 604 -0.93 -23.85 9.15
C VAL A 604 -2.24 -24.13 8.42
N ASN A 605 -3.22 -23.23 8.53
CA ASN A 605 -4.46 -23.31 7.75
C ASN A 605 -4.97 -21.90 7.43
N LYS A 606 -5.47 -21.73 6.21
CA LYS A 606 -6.03 -20.48 5.72
C LYS A 606 -7.32 -20.74 4.96
N GLU A 607 -8.44 -20.21 5.44
CA GLU A 607 -9.80 -20.44 4.88
C GLU A 607 -10.11 -21.91 4.59
N GLY A 608 -9.68 -22.84 5.46
CA GLY A 608 -9.89 -24.28 5.30
C GLY A 608 -8.85 -25.00 4.43
N VAL A 609 -7.86 -24.29 3.91
CA VAL A 609 -6.75 -24.88 3.13
C VAL A 609 -5.51 -25.01 4.01
N THR A 610 -4.90 -26.20 4.04
CA THR A 610 -3.63 -26.41 4.73
C THR A 610 -2.52 -25.65 3.99
N VAL A 611 -1.76 -24.84 4.74
CA VAL A 611 -0.62 -24.06 4.25
C VAL A 611 0.56 -24.24 5.20
N ASP A 612 1.71 -23.77 4.78
CA ASP A 612 2.94 -23.70 5.56
C ASP A 612 3.57 -22.32 5.25
N GLU A 613 3.08 -21.28 5.96
CA GLU A 613 3.41 -19.90 5.62
C GLU A 613 3.88 -19.12 6.85
N MET A 614 5.08 -18.50 6.74
CA MET A 614 5.57 -17.54 7.73
C MET A 614 5.17 -16.13 7.30
N VAL A 615 4.40 -15.47 8.12
CA VAL A 615 3.97 -14.07 7.90
C VAL A 615 4.55 -13.18 8.97
N MET A 616 5.21 -12.09 8.58
CA MET A 616 5.71 -11.06 9.49
C MET A 616 5.12 -9.71 9.13
N MET A 617 4.66 -8.97 10.12
CA MET A 617 4.08 -7.65 9.94
C MET A 617 4.63 -6.66 10.97
N GLY A 618 4.98 -5.45 10.51
CA GLY A 618 5.32 -4.30 11.34
C GLY A 618 6.56 -4.44 12.23
N LEU A 619 7.21 -5.59 12.23
CA LEU A 619 8.43 -5.81 13.01
C LEU A 619 9.59 -4.98 12.46
N ASP A 620 10.46 -4.52 13.35
CA ASP A 620 11.61 -3.70 12.96
C ASP A 620 12.59 -4.43 12.02
N LEU A 621 12.58 -5.76 12.05
CA LEU A 621 13.33 -6.61 11.12
C LEU A 621 12.88 -6.44 9.66
N MET A 622 11.61 -6.05 9.41
CA MET A 622 11.02 -5.90 8.09
C MET A 622 11.16 -4.49 7.50
N LYS A 623 11.73 -3.54 8.24
CA LYS A 623 11.87 -2.15 7.77
C LYS A 623 12.79 -2.05 6.55
N SER A 624 12.45 -1.14 5.62
CA SER A 624 13.19 -0.92 4.38
C SER A 624 14.66 -0.46 4.58
N ASN A 625 14.99 0.02 5.77
CA ASN A 625 16.36 0.41 6.13
C ASN A 625 17.20 -0.74 6.73
N MET A 626 16.68 -1.97 6.73
CA MET A 626 17.42 -3.17 7.10
C MET A 626 18.14 -3.76 5.89
N THR A 627 19.40 -4.14 6.04
CA THR A 627 20.10 -4.83 4.95
C THR A 627 19.48 -6.22 4.72
N PRO A 628 19.47 -6.73 3.48
CA PRO A 628 18.93 -8.06 3.20
C PRO A 628 19.55 -9.17 4.06
N MET A 629 20.87 -9.13 4.28
CA MET A 629 21.61 -10.09 5.09
C MET A 629 21.12 -10.10 6.56
N TYR A 630 21.03 -8.92 7.16
CA TYR A 630 20.56 -8.80 8.57
C TYR A 630 19.09 -9.18 8.71
N ARG A 631 18.28 -8.86 7.70
CA ARG A 631 16.88 -9.26 7.67
C ARG A 631 16.74 -10.77 7.65
N LYS A 632 17.39 -11.43 6.72
CA LYS A 632 17.36 -12.90 6.59
C LYS A 632 17.79 -13.59 7.87
N PHE A 633 18.91 -13.16 8.45
CA PHE A 633 19.36 -13.69 9.74
C PHE A 633 18.36 -13.47 10.86
N GLY A 634 17.77 -12.26 10.96
CA GLY A 634 16.76 -11.92 11.96
C GLY A 634 15.47 -12.74 11.80
N GLU A 635 15.03 -12.98 10.57
CA GLU A 635 13.87 -13.82 10.25
C GLU A 635 14.12 -15.28 10.66
N GLU A 636 15.25 -15.84 10.30
CA GLU A 636 15.64 -17.22 10.69
C GLU A 636 15.74 -17.37 12.20
N LEU A 637 16.35 -16.39 12.87
CA LEU A 637 16.51 -16.39 14.32
C LEU A 637 15.15 -16.32 15.02
N LEU A 638 14.26 -15.43 14.56
CA LEU A 638 12.90 -15.32 15.12
C LEU A 638 12.11 -16.60 14.91
N GLN A 639 12.22 -17.23 13.74
CA GLN A 639 11.58 -18.52 13.49
C GLN A 639 12.07 -19.59 14.46
N GLN A 640 13.38 -19.69 14.73
CA GLN A 640 13.92 -20.62 15.70
C GLN A 640 13.43 -20.35 17.13
N ILE A 641 13.36 -19.08 17.51
CA ILE A 641 12.79 -18.66 18.79
C ILE A 641 11.34 -19.12 18.90
N MET A 642 10.55 -18.91 17.85
CA MET A 642 9.13 -19.31 17.84
C MET A 642 8.94 -20.83 17.95
N PHE A 643 9.86 -21.61 17.38
CA PHE A 643 9.82 -23.09 17.47
C PHE A 643 10.53 -23.68 18.69
N GLY A 644 10.91 -22.84 19.65
CA GLY A 644 11.36 -23.27 20.98
C GLY A 644 12.83 -23.70 21.03
N THR A 645 13.67 -23.21 20.10
CA THR A 645 15.13 -23.40 20.17
C THR A 645 15.67 -22.85 21.49
N ASP A 646 16.56 -23.58 22.13
CA ASP A 646 17.15 -23.20 23.41
C ASP A 646 17.86 -21.85 23.35
N LYS A 647 17.67 -21.02 24.35
CA LYS A 647 18.26 -19.68 24.43
C LYS A 647 19.77 -19.67 24.21
N LYS A 648 20.50 -20.68 24.75
CA LYS A 648 21.97 -20.74 24.60
C LYS A 648 22.39 -20.96 23.16
N GLU A 649 21.59 -21.70 22.40
CA GLU A 649 21.84 -21.92 20.96
C GLU A 649 21.56 -20.63 20.18
N ILE A 650 20.47 -19.93 20.50
CA ILE A 650 20.15 -18.60 19.93
C ILE A 650 21.28 -17.60 20.24
N ASP A 651 21.72 -17.53 21.49
CA ASP A 651 22.84 -16.67 21.91
C ASP A 651 24.13 -16.98 21.14
N LYS A 652 24.45 -18.26 20.97
CA LYS A 652 25.62 -18.71 20.19
C LYS A 652 25.51 -18.28 18.72
N ARG A 653 24.34 -18.45 18.11
CA ARG A 653 24.12 -18.00 16.71
C ARG A 653 24.35 -16.50 16.53
N ILE A 654 23.87 -15.67 17.46
CA ILE A 654 24.09 -14.22 17.43
C ILE A 654 25.58 -13.88 17.51
N LEU A 655 26.32 -14.54 18.42
CA LEU A 655 27.76 -14.33 18.57
C LEU A 655 28.55 -14.81 17.36
N ASP A 656 28.18 -15.93 16.77
CA ASP A 656 28.83 -16.45 15.56
C ASP A 656 28.53 -15.55 14.34
N PHE A 657 27.31 -15.05 14.22
CA PHE A 657 26.93 -14.11 13.17
C PHE A 657 27.66 -12.75 13.31
N LYS A 658 27.87 -12.26 14.54
CA LYS A 658 28.70 -11.07 14.81
C LYS A 658 30.14 -11.25 14.28
N LYS A 659 30.72 -12.45 14.43
CA LYS A 659 32.04 -12.75 13.88
C LYS A 659 32.01 -12.78 12.36
N TYR A 660 31.00 -13.43 11.76
CA TYR A 660 30.82 -13.54 10.33
C TYR A 660 30.69 -12.17 9.64
N VAL A 661 29.97 -11.22 10.24
CA VAL A 661 29.78 -9.86 9.71
C VAL A 661 31.12 -9.11 9.53
N LYS A 662 32.16 -9.46 10.28
CA LYS A 662 33.48 -8.82 10.15
C LYS A 662 34.14 -9.09 8.80
N ASP A 663 33.81 -10.18 8.18
CA ASP A 663 34.43 -10.64 6.92
C ASP A 663 33.56 -10.36 5.68
N LEU A 664 32.33 -9.84 5.86
CA LEU A 664 31.43 -9.54 4.77
C LEU A 664 31.82 -8.30 3.95
N PRO A 665 31.50 -8.26 2.66
CA PRO A 665 31.61 -7.03 1.87
C PRO A 665 30.86 -5.87 2.51
N ILE A 666 31.41 -4.66 2.41
CA ILE A 666 30.77 -3.46 2.97
C ILE A 666 29.38 -3.23 2.38
N THR A 667 29.20 -3.51 1.09
CA THR A 667 27.93 -3.37 0.38
C THR A 667 26.81 -4.22 1.00
N ASP A 668 27.12 -5.33 1.66
CA ASP A 668 26.15 -6.24 2.26
C ASP A 668 25.72 -5.81 3.66
N ILE A 669 26.58 -5.05 4.36
CA ILE A 669 26.33 -4.58 5.72
C ILE A 669 25.99 -3.10 5.82
N ALA A 670 26.25 -2.32 4.76
CA ALA A 670 25.92 -0.90 4.70
C ALA A 670 24.40 -0.69 4.67
N LYS A 671 23.92 0.29 5.44
CA LYS A 671 22.51 0.51 5.72
C LYS A 671 21.81 1.23 4.55
N PRO A 672 20.79 0.65 3.92
CA PRO A 672 20.05 1.31 2.85
C PRO A 672 19.20 2.46 3.39
N THR A 673 19.15 3.57 2.66
CA THR A 673 18.38 4.76 3.03
C THR A 673 18.06 5.61 1.81
N GLY A 674 17.11 6.55 1.97
CA GLY A 674 16.86 7.62 1.00
C GLY A 674 17.51 8.91 1.43
N VAL A 675 17.95 9.69 0.46
CA VAL A 675 18.53 11.03 0.66
C VAL A 675 17.40 12.05 0.66
N LYS A 676 17.33 12.89 1.69
CA LYS A 676 16.30 13.92 1.84
C LYS A 676 16.90 15.24 2.31
N GLN A 677 16.38 16.35 1.79
CA GLN A 677 16.63 17.70 2.27
C GLN A 677 18.13 18.09 2.38
N ILE A 678 18.97 17.69 1.41
CA ILE A 678 20.40 17.98 1.40
C ILE A 678 20.65 19.47 1.61
N GLN A 679 20.01 20.32 0.80
CA GLN A 679 20.24 21.76 0.82
C GLN A 679 19.76 22.44 2.13
N ALA A 680 18.71 21.89 2.75
CA ALA A 680 18.17 22.43 3.99
C ALA A 680 19.13 22.27 5.19
N TYR A 681 20.02 21.28 5.15
CA TYR A 681 20.96 21.00 6.24
C TYR A 681 22.37 21.52 6.00
N ILE A 682 22.71 22.01 4.80
CA ILE A 682 24.01 22.67 4.56
C ILE A 682 23.89 24.08 5.08
N GLU A 683 24.68 24.41 6.11
CA GLU A 683 24.79 25.77 6.65
C GLU A 683 25.79 26.60 5.84
N ARG A 684 26.92 26.00 5.50
CA ARG A 684 27.96 26.62 4.68
C ARG A 684 28.69 25.55 3.85
N LYS A 685 28.93 25.87 2.58
CA LYS A 685 29.76 25.03 1.69
C LYS A 685 31.24 25.17 2.05
N PRO A 686 32.09 24.20 1.68
CA PRO A 686 33.52 24.26 2.01
C PRO A 686 34.18 25.54 1.46
N GLY A 687 34.96 26.23 2.28
CA GLY A 687 35.81 27.34 1.89
C GLY A 687 37.19 26.89 1.38
N THR A 688 38.08 27.86 1.07
CA THR A 688 39.46 27.57 0.64
C THR A 688 40.20 26.77 1.71
N GLY A 689 40.63 25.55 1.35
CA GLY A 689 41.34 24.65 2.27
C GLY A 689 40.45 23.74 3.11
N GLU A 690 39.16 23.89 3.06
CA GLU A 690 38.21 23.00 3.72
C GLU A 690 37.77 21.88 2.73
N ILE A 691 37.47 20.69 3.28
CA ILE A 691 37.00 19.55 2.48
C ILE A 691 35.47 19.41 2.58
N PHE A 692 34.90 19.61 3.76
CA PHE A 692 33.52 19.30 4.05
C PHE A 692 32.66 20.51 4.36
N SER A 693 31.45 20.47 3.92
CA SER A 693 30.38 21.42 4.26
C SER A 693 30.13 21.42 5.77
N GLN A 694 29.87 22.61 6.31
CA GLN A 694 29.32 22.75 7.66
C GLN A 694 27.84 22.43 7.65
N LEU A 695 27.43 21.50 8.51
CA LEU A 695 26.06 21.04 8.60
C LEU A 695 25.38 21.59 9.84
N ARG A 696 24.09 21.86 9.72
CA ARG A 696 23.26 22.29 10.84
C ARG A 696 23.22 21.25 11.95
N LEU A 697 23.07 21.72 13.19
CA LEU A 697 22.85 20.86 14.35
C LEU A 697 21.63 19.93 14.12
N LYS A 698 21.73 18.65 14.46
CA LYS A 698 20.71 17.61 14.22
C LYS A 698 20.50 17.23 12.74
N CYS A 699 21.49 17.41 11.88
CA CYS A 699 21.44 16.85 10.53
C CYS A 699 21.25 15.31 10.59
N PRO A 700 20.26 14.76 9.89
CA PRO A 700 20.06 13.32 9.83
C PRO A 700 21.29 12.58 9.27
N ILE A 701 21.59 11.41 9.83
CA ILE A 701 22.80 10.64 9.48
C ILE A 701 22.89 10.32 7.98
N ASN A 702 21.77 10.03 7.34
CA ASN A 702 21.69 9.77 5.90
C ASN A 702 22.03 11.02 5.07
N THR A 703 21.46 12.17 5.41
CA THR A 703 21.78 13.44 4.74
C THR A 703 23.25 13.81 4.94
N LYS A 704 23.76 13.64 6.15
CA LYS A 704 25.17 13.85 6.49
C LYS A 704 26.10 12.97 5.66
N ALA A 705 25.76 11.68 5.54
CA ALA A 705 26.51 10.71 4.73
C ALA A 705 26.57 11.10 3.24
N ALA A 706 25.44 11.56 2.69
CA ALA A 706 25.36 12.01 1.30
C ALA A 706 26.17 13.29 1.04
N VAL A 707 26.07 14.28 1.93
CA VAL A 707 26.81 15.55 1.80
C VAL A 707 28.32 15.29 1.84
N TRP A 708 28.80 14.53 2.79
CA TRP A 708 30.23 14.27 2.93
C TRP A 708 30.79 13.40 1.79
N TYR A 709 30.02 12.47 1.26
CA TYR A 709 30.39 11.76 0.04
C TYR A 709 30.55 12.73 -1.14
N ASN A 710 29.59 13.61 -1.36
CA ASN A 710 29.62 14.60 -2.43
C ASN A 710 30.80 15.57 -2.29
N ASP A 711 31.07 16.04 -1.07
CA ASP A 711 32.17 16.94 -0.81
C ASP A 711 33.55 16.29 -1.05
N LEU A 712 33.66 15.00 -0.70
CA LEU A 712 34.88 14.23 -0.93
C LEU A 712 35.13 14.00 -2.43
N LEU A 713 34.05 13.72 -3.23
CA LEU A 713 34.16 13.67 -4.68
C LEU A 713 34.65 14.99 -5.28
N ARG A 714 34.05 16.12 -4.85
CA ARG A 714 34.42 17.46 -5.33
C ARG A 714 35.86 17.81 -4.95
N PHE A 715 36.25 17.51 -3.72
CA PHE A 715 37.66 17.75 -3.26
C PHE A 715 38.65 16.98 -4.13
N LYS A 716 38.33 15.76 -4.55
CA LYS A 716 39.17 14.94 -5.43
C LYS A 716 38.94 15.23 -6.92
N LYS A 717 38.09 16.19 -7.27
CA LYS A 717 37.70 16.54 -8.66
C LYS A 717 37.14 15.36 -9.46
N LEU A 718 36.40 14.49 -8.77
CA LEU A 718 35.79 13.28 -9.35
C LEU A 718 34.28 13.41 -9.53
N ASP A 719 33.70 14.53 -9.12
CA ASP A 719 32.26 14.83 -9.20
C ASP A 719 31.72 14.92 -10.64
N LYS A 720 32.59 15.06 -11.63
CA LYS A 720 32.25 14.94 -13.07
C LYS A 720 32.24 13.50 -13.58
N LYS A 721 32.97 12.61 -12.92
CA LYS A 721 33.10 11.21 -13.33
C LYS A 721 32.17 10.26 -12.57
N TYR A 722 31.88 10.59 -11.32
CA TYR A 722 31.00 9.82 -10.44
C TYR A 722 29.85 10.70 -9.97
N PRO A 723 28.60 10.18 -9.95
CA PRO A 723 27.44 10.98 -9.58
C PRO A 723 27.46 11.37 -8.13
N CYS A 724 27.16 12.64 -7.85
CA CYS A 724 26.88 13.12 -6.52
C CYS A 724 25.47 12.72 -6.10
N PHE A 725 25.28 12.39 -4.82
CA PHE A 725 23.94 12.18 -4.29
C PHE A 725 23.11 13.46 -4.32
N THR A 726 21.86 13.30 -4.67
CA THR A 726 20.85 14.34 -4.74
C THR A 726 19.60 13.97 -3.94
N GLU A 727 18.70 14.92 -3.81
CA GLU A 727 17.45 14.70 -3.09
C GLU A 727 16.59 13.66 -3.80
N GLY A 728 16.11 12.66 -3.06
CA GLY A 728 15.34 11.55 -3.59
C GLY A 728 16.14 10.28 -3.88
N ASP A 729 17.45 10.39 -4.02
CA ASP A 729 18.31 9.24 -4.30
C ASP A 729 18.23 8.17 -3.23
N LYS A 730 18.39 6.91 -3.65
CA LYS A 730 18.63 5.79 -2.77
C LYS A 730 20.13 5.58 -2.65
N MET A 731 20.60 5.47 -1.41
CA MET A 731 22.00 5.15 -1.13
C MET A 731 22.10 4.13 0.00
N LYS A 732 23.29 3.60 0.18
CA LYS A 732 23.68 2.92 1.42
C LYS A 732 24.62 3.85 2.18
N TYR A 733 24.70 3.70 3.49
CA TYR A 733 25.73 4.39 4.29
C TYR A 733 26.35 3.46 5.32
N ILE A 734 27.57 3.78 5.72
CA ILE A 734 28.26 3.09 6.80
C ILE A 734 28.88 4.09 7.76
N GLN A 735 28.85 3.75 9.03
CA GLN A 735 29.53 4.51 10.08
C GLN A 735 31.04 4.24 10.02
N LEU A 736 31.83 5.21 10.42
CA LEU A 736 33.28 5.19 10.31
C LEU A 736 33.93 5.29 11.69
N LYS A 737 35.02 4.56 11.89
CA LYS A 737 35.94 4.73 12.99
C LYS A 737 36.69 6.06 12.84
N ASP A 738 37.47 6.45 13.85
CA ASP A 738 38.36 7.61 13.77
C ASP A 738 39.25 7.53 12.51
N ASN A 739 39.27 8.60 11.73
CA ASN A 739 39.91 8.63 10.41
C ASN A 739 40.48 10.00 10.10
N PRO A 740 41.40 10.11 9.12
CA PRO A 740 42.10 11.37 8.79
C PRO A 740 41.16 12.52 8.41
N TYR A 741 39.97 12.23 7.91
CA TYR A 741 38.99 13.23 7.53
C TYR A 741 38.04 13.64 8.67
N ARG A 742 38.11 12.99 9.83
CA ARG A 742 37.26 13.24 11.02
C ARG A 742 35.75 13.22 10.71
N ILE A 743 35.34 12.37 9.81
CA ILE A 743 33.92 12.13 9.50
C ILE A 743 33.48 10.83 10.16
N ASP A 744 32.25 10.77 10.65
CA ASP A 744 31.70 9.63 11.38
C ASP A 744 30.80 8.71 10.52
N VAL A 745 30.49 9.14 9.27
CA VAL A 745 29.65 8.41 8.34
C VAL A 745 29.98 8.77 6.90
N ILE A 746 29.78 7.84 5.97
CA ILE A 746 29.88 8.10 4.53
C ILE A 746 28.82 7.33 3.76
N GLY A 747 28.30 7.95 2.68
CA GLY A 747 27.44 7.29 1.70
C GLY A 747 28.24 6.43 0.73
N LEU A 748 27.58 5.46 0.11
CA LEU A 748 28.13 4.64 -0.96
C LEU A 748 27.01 4.27 -1.98
N THR A 749 27.41 4.18 -3.23
CA THR A 749 26.53 3.83 -4.37
C THR A 749 26.63 2.36 -4.75
N GLY A 750 27.78 1.74 -4.49
CA GLY A 750 28.17 0.43 -4.99
C GLY A 750 29.13 0.49 -6.19
N ASN A 751 29.10 1.60 -6.96
CA ASN A 751 30.03 1.92 -8.05
C ASN A 751 30.88 3.14 -7.69
N ASP A 752 31.53 3.07 -6.53
CA ASP A 752 32.27 4.20 -5.97
C ASP A 752 33.71 4.24 -6.50
N PRO A 753 34.36 5.40 -6.51
CA PRO A 753 35.79 5.51 -6.86
C PRO A 753 36.65 4.60 -5.96
N GLU A 754 37.70 4.04 -6.52
CA GLU A 754 38.61 3.14 -5.82
C GLU A 754 39.12 3.72 -4.49
N PHE A 755 39.44 5.03 -4.45
CA PHE A 755 39.92 5.66 -3.22
C PHE A 755 38.84 5.73 -2.13
N ILE A 756 37.56 5.85 -2.48
CA ILE A 756 36.43 5.77 -1.54
C ILE A 756 36.28 4.34 -1.03
N ASN A 757 36.35 3.34 -1.90
CA ASN A 757 36.29 1.93 -1.51
C ASN A 757 37.42 1.58 -0.54
N LEU A 758 38.68 1.96 -0.85
CA LEU A 758 39.84 1.76 0.03
C LEU A 758 39.69 2.51 1.36
N PHE A 759 39.13 3.71 1.34
CA PHE A 759 38.89 4.49 2.55
C PHE A 759 37.84 3.82 3.43
N ILE A 760 36.73 3.37 2.84
CA ILE A 760 35.66 2.68 3.55
C ILE A 760 36.16 1.35 4.11
N ASP A 761 36.86 0.54 3.35
CA ASP A 761 37.40 -0.75 3.80
C ASP A 761 38.31 -0.59 5.02
N LYS A 762 39.07 0.47 5.06
CA LYS A 762 40.02 0.76 6.16
C LYS A 762 39.32 1.29 7.40
N TYR A 763 38.33 2.15 7.25
CA TYR A 763 37.77 2.94 8.35
C TYR A 763 36.32 2.59 8.72
N ALA A 764 35.64 1.67 7.99
CA ALA A 764 34.28 1.26 8.32
C ALA A 764 34.20 0.69 9.74
N ASP A 765 33.24 1.19 10.52
CA ASP A 765 32.91 0.63 11.83
C ASP A 765 31.84 -0.45 11.70
N ARG A 766 32.31 -1.67 11.39
CA ARG A 766 31.45 -2.84 11.19
C ARG A 766 30.71 -3.25 12.45
N GLU A 767 31.31 -3.04 13.64
CA GLU A 767 30.66 -3.37 14.92
C GLU A 767 29.52 -2.41 15.23
N GLN A 768 29.75 -1.11 15.13
CA GLN A 768 28.70 -0.10 15.32
C GLN A 768 27.59 -0.26 14.26
N GLY A 769 27.93 -0.58 13.01
CA GLY A 769 27.00 -0.90 11.95
C GLY A 769 26.09 -2.10 12.30
N PHE A 770 26.67 -3.17 12.82
CA PHE A 770 25.95 -4.35 13.28
C PHE A 770 25.05 -4.03 14.48
N GLU A 771 25.58 -3.35 15.51
CA GLU A 771 24.83 -2.97 16.71
C GLU A 771 23.62 -2.09 16.38
N SER A 772 23.81 -1.03 15.61
CA SER A 772 22.74 -0.09 15.25
C SER A 772 21.69 -0.68 14.29
N SER A 773 22.06 -1.65 13.48
CA SER A 773 21.18 -2.19 12.45
C SER A 773 20.38 -3.42 12.93
N LEU A 774 21.01 -4.36 13.61
CA LEU A 774 20.37 -5.63 13.99
C LEU A 774 20.19 -5.75 15.51
N MET A 775 21.25 -5.49 16.28
CA MET A 775 21.26 -5.78 17.71
C MET A 775 20.16 -5.09 18.49
N ASN A 776 19.98 -3.78 18.31
CA ASN A 776 18.96 -3.00 19.01
C ASN A 776 17.54 -3.55 18.75
N LYS A 777 17.33 -4.30 17.67
CA LYS A 777 16.05 -4.91 17.31
C LYS A 777 15.89 -6.29 17.93
N LEU A 778 16.96 -7.04 18.03
CA LEU A 778 16.99 -8.32 18.74
C LEU A 778 16.84 -8.13 20.26
N VAL A 779 17.41 -7.07 20.82
CA VAL A 779 17.21 -6.73 22.25
C VAL A 779 15.73 -6.60 22.57
N GLY A 780 14.93 -5.92 21.71
CA GLY A 780 13.49 -5.83 21.93
C GLY A 780 12.79 -7.19 21.98
N ILE A 781 13.20 -8.16 21.15
CA ILE A 781 12.65 -9.53 21.21
C ILE A 781 13.04 -10.23 22.52
N TYR A 782 14.28 -10.06 22.97
CA TYR A 782 14.74 -10.64 24.25
C TYR A 782 14.01 -10.03 25.45
N ASP A 783 13.78 -8.71 25.44
CA ASP A 783 13.02 -8.01 26.48
C ASP A 783 11.58 -8.54 26.55
N ASP A 784 10.90 -8.71 25.41
CA ASP A 784 9.55 -9.25 25.32
C ASP A 784 9.46 -10.68 25.86
N LEU A 785 10.54 -11.48 25.68
CA LEU A 785 10.65 -12.85 26.18
C LEU A 785 11.21 -12.92 27.61
N LYS A 786 11.57 -11.80 28.21
CA LYS A 786 12.24 -11.71 29.52
C LYS A 786 13.56 -12.50 29.56
N TRP A 787 14.28 -12.49 28.44
CA TRP A 787 15.60 -13.11 28.35
C TRP A 787 16.68 -12.05 28.55
N GLU A 788 17.76 -12.42 29.26
CA GLU A 788 18.98 -11.60 29.30
C GLU A 788 19.69 -11.71 27.95
N PHE A 789 20.03 -10.55 27.34
CA PHE A 789 20.77 -10.48 26.11
C PHE A 789 22.23 -10.94 26.29
N PRO A 790 22.82 -11.74 25.37
CA PRO A 790 24.20 -12.22 25.52
C PRO A 790 25.19 -11.06 25.54
N SER A 791 26.18 -11.09 26.44
CA SER A 791 27.27 -10.12 26.47
C SER A 791 28.10 -10.21 25.21
N LEU A 792 28.12 -9.14 24.42
CA LEU A 792 28.83 -9.06 23.14
C LEU A 792 30.31 -8.66 23.28
N HIS A 793 30.71 -8.19 24.45
CA HIS A 793 32.10 -7.90 24.75
C HIS A 793 32.76 -9.15 25.30
N GLU A 794 33.81 -9.61 24.67
CA GLU A 794 34.71 -10.55 25.31
C GLU A 794 35.10 -9.95 26.68
N LYS A 795 34.78 -10.66 27.75
CA LYS A 795 35.15 -10.24 29.10
C LYS A 795 36.69 -10.05 29.09
N ALA A 796 37.17 -8.82 29.04
CA ALA A 796 38.56 -8.42 29.32
C ALA A 796 38.94 -8.76 30.76
N GLY A 797 38.24 -9.66 31.42
CA GLY A 797 38.29 -9.97 32.87
C GLY A 797 38.97 -11.28 33.21
N LYS A 798 39.85 -11.83 32.39
CA LYS A 798 40.66 -13.03 32.78
C LYS A 798 42.14 -12.78 32.99
N PHE A 799 42.60 -11.53 32.99
CA PHE A 799 44.04 -11.24 33.11
C PHE A 799 44.47 -10.43 34.34
N PHE A 800 43.59 -10.15 35.31
CA PHE A 800 44.03 -9.59 36.59
C PHE A 800 43.53 -10.48 37.71
N LYS A 801 44.31 -11.56 38.02
CA LYS A 801 44.40 -12.06 39.36
C LYS A 801 45.30 -11.10 40.13
N PHE A 802 44.73 -10.34 41.04
CA PHE A 802 45.49 -9.77 42.13
C PHE A 802 45.54 -10.83 43.23
N ASP A 803 46.78 -11.31 43.53
CA ASP A 803 47.09 -12.04 44.72
C ASP A 803 46.94 -11.12 45.94
#